data_cee42ddfe0031d9505f36f6e4aea20f2
#
_entry.id   cee42ddfe0031d9505f36f6e4aea20f2
#
_cell.length_a   1.000
_cell.length_b   1.000
_cell.length_c   1.000
_cell.angle_alpha   90.00
_cell.angle_beta   90.00
_cell.angle_gamma   90.00
#
_symmetry.space_group_name_H-M   'P 1'
#
loop_
_entity.id
_entity.type
_entity.pdbx_description
1 polymer ?
#
loop_
_entity_poly.entity_id
_entity_poly.type
_entity_poly.pdbx_seq_one_letter_code
_entity_poly.pdbx_strand_id
1 'polypeptide(L)'
;LALPVLLARCFGAAAPVRQPVPNVILITIDTVRADHIGCYGAKNIQTPTLDALARDGTVFERAISQVPLTWPSHAVILTGTYPFQNGVQDFTGQPLDERFRSVAQVFKQQGYATGAVVSAFVLDRSWGLARGFDFYDDAFAAETFQTKDIGLVDRKAGESVTRALKWLNKNRAHTPRRPFFFWLHLYDPHSPYDPPEPFRTQYRGHLYDGEIAYADHELGRLMAWLKQSRLYEGSLIIMLSDHGESLGEHGEIEHGFFIYNSTVHIPLIVKPPAGSGLRPGRVAKPVETTAVAPTLLRLAGLKGEEKEFQSSSLLGGTATSEDPAYSESFYSFSSFGWSPLHALQTSRYHYIEAPTPELYDVVADPGEKNNLAPLQAATVAVLEDKLQALLRKNPFQPAESAGAGLSADALEKLRALGYVAYHTPVSPEALAAGLPDPKSKLWEFNAILEASDAFHASNFPAGEALLSQVAEKDPQMYIVPFMLGEAAARAQKWAEASVAFQKCLQLNPTFDQAMTGLSRVLVYLGKTDEAALWARNALKQNPANYRAWYELGLIESKTDKNAAIADYQKAVSIQGNLAPLRRDLGLLFFQQQNYAEAAEHLAKAAELGVNDAPLYNFLGISYGHTNRLPKAVESLKHAIRIDPKLAEAHLNLGYAYQRLGQESAARKEYGEACRLQERFCQLDPATHP
;
A
#
# COMPACT_ATOMS: atom_id res chain seq x y z
N LEU A 1 -37.84 -7.97 82.78
CA LEU A 1 -37.22 -8.75 81.66
C LEU A 1 -37.27 -7.91 80.38
N ALA A 2 -36.17 -7.23 80.08
CA ALA A 2 -36.00 -6.44 78.82
C ALA A 2 -35.12 -7.24 77.89
N LEU A 3 -35.61 -7.52 76.66
CA LEU A 3 -34.83 -8.08 75.56
C LEU A 3 -34.12 -6.94 74.77
N PRO A 4 -32.84 -7.06 74.43
CA PRO A 4 -32.21 -6.12 73.54
C PRO A 4 -32.48 -6.51 72.09
N VAL A 5 -33.00 -5.57 71.32
CA VAL A 5 -33.11 -5.66 69.85
C VAL A 5 -31.70 -5.42 69.18
N LEU A 6 -31.14 -6.46 68.61
CA LEU A 6 -29.94 -6.37 67.79
C LEU A 6 -30.31 -5.79 66.40
N LEU A 7 -29.91 -4.55 66.14
CA LEU A 7 -29.93 -3.95 64.79
C LEU A 7 -28.72 -4.50 63.97
N ALA A 8 -28.97 -5.52 63.13
CA ALA A 8 -28.04 -5.96 62.15
C ALA A 8 -27.92 -4.89 61.03
N ARG A 9 -26.80 -4.13 60.98
CA ARG A 9 -26.45 -3.29 59.87
C ARG A 9 -26.03 -4.19 58.72
N CYS A 10 -26.88 -4.34 57.71
CA CYS A 10 -26.49 -4.86 56.41
C CYS A 10 -25.53 -3.87 55.73
N PHE A 11 -24.25 -4.14 55.80
CA PHE A 11 -23.29 -3.53 54.85
C PHE A 11 -23.58 -4.11 53.47
N GLY A 12 -24.34 -3.38 52.66
CA GLY A 12 -24.47 -3.67 51.25
C GLY A 12 -23.07 -3.56 50.61
N ALA A 13 -22.57 -4.67 50.13
CA ALA A 13 -21.37 -4.63 49.29
C ALA A 13 -21.65 -3.72 48.09
N ALA A 14 -20.94 -2.60 47.99
CA ALA A 14 -21.00 -1.72 46.82
C ALA A 14 -20.72 -2.56 45.59
N ALA A 15 -21.65 -2.56 44.65
CA ALA A 15 -21.43 -3.22 43.37
C ALA A 15 -20.09 -2.71 42.77
N PRO A 16 -19.26 -3.59 42.24
CA PRO A 16 -17.97 -3.16 41.66
C PRO A 16 -18.26 -2.11 40.62
N VAL A 17 -17.71 -0.92 40.83
CA VAL A 17 -17.76 0.18 39.85
C VAL A 17 -17.12 -0.35 38.57
N ARG A 18 -17.94 -0.66 37.56
CA ARG A 18 -17.40 -1.01 36.21
C ARG A 18 -16.53 0.13 35.76
N GLN A 19 -15.25 -0.12 35.64
CA GLN A 19 -14.36 0.86 35.05
C GLN A 19 -14.86 1.20 33.65
N PRO A 20 -14.86 2.49 33.25
CA PRO A 20 -15.26 2.89 31.91
C PRO A 20 -14.36 2.19 30.90
N VAL A 21 -14.96 1.62 29.87
CA VAL A 21 -14.26 0.97 28.77
C VAL A 21 -13.40 2.01 28.06
N PRO A 22 -12.07 1.82 27.93
CA PRO A 22 -11.19 2.84 27.37
C PRO A 22 -11.40 3.03 25.86
N ASN A 23 -11.16 4.23 25.36
CA ASN A 23 -10.88 4.41 23.95
C ASN A 23 -9.51 3.82 23.64
N VAL A 24 -9.34 3.32 22.42
CA VAL A 24 -8.12 2.65 21.98
C VAL A 24 -7.60 3.33 20.73
N ILE A 25 -6.33 3.71 20.75
CA ILE A 25 -5.66 4.37 19.65
C ILE A 25 -4.39 3.58 19.34
N LEU A 26 -4.31 3.09 18.11
CA LEU A 26 -3.11 2.50 17.54
C LEU A 26 -2.49 3.52 16.58
N ILE A 27 -1.21 3.82 16.75
CA ILE A 27 -0.44 4.70 15.87
C ILE A 27 0.70 3.89 15.31
N THR A 28 0.77 3.77 14.01
CA THR A 28 1.92 3.21 13.30
C THR A 28 2.59 4.30 12.49
N ILE A 29 3.92 4.38 12.55
CA ILE A 29 4.74 5.32 11.79
C ILE A 29 5.67 4.48 10.95
N ASP A 30 5.61 4.65 9.63
CA ASP A 30 6.37 3.86 8.66
C ASP A 30 7.87 4.07 8.82
N THR A 31 8.66 3.03 8.63
CA THR A 31 10.13 3.01 8.54
C THR A 31 10.90 3.63 9.70
N VAL A 32 10.29 3.94 10.85
CA VAL A 32 10.98 4.61 11.96
C VAL A 32 11.89 3.65 12.73
N ARG A 33 13.17 3.98 12.78
CA ARG A 33 14.17 3.30 13.60
C ARG A 33 14.07 3.72 15.06
N ALA A 34 14.27 2.78 15.97
CA ALA A 34 14.27 3.07 17.41
C ALA A 34 15.40 4.06 17.78
N ASP A 35 16.60 3.91 17.23
CA ASP A 35 17.78 4.73 17.53
C ASP A 35 17.69 6.17 16.97
N HIS A 36 16.64 6.51 16.21
CA HIS A 36 16.35 7.86 15.72
C HIS A 36 15.26 8.58 16.53
N ILE A 37 14.89 8.10 17.73
CA ILE A 37 13.93 8.75 18.63
C ILE A 37 14.58 9.15 19.96
N GLY A 38 14.24 10.34 20.48
CA GLY A 38 14.81 10.89 21.70
C GLY A 38 14.71 9.97 22.90
N CYS A 39 13.54 9.37 23.20
CA CYS A 39 13.35 8.46 24.33
C CYS A 39 14.12 7.12 24.18
N TYR A 40 14.68 6.80 23.02
CA TYR A 40 15.60 5.70 22.78
C TYR A 40 17.07 6.12 22.78
N GLY A 41 17.36 7.40 22.95
CA GLY A 41 18.72 7.92 23.12
C GLY A 41 19.26 8.74 21.94
N ALA A 42 18.47 8.97 20.88
CA ALA A 42 18.84 9.87 19.81
C ALA A 42 19.08 11.30 20.33
N LYS A 43 20.18 11.94 19.91
CA LYS A 43 20.58 13.27 20.41
C LYS A 43 20.42 14.37 19.37
N ASN A 44 20.42 14.01 18.10
CA ASN A 44 20.43 14.96 16.98
C ASN A 44 19.04 15.27 16.43
N ILE A 45 18.01 14.67 17.02
CA ILE A 45 16.62 14.84 16.64
C ILE A 45 15.77 15.27 17.84
N GLN A 46 14.70 16.00 17.57
CA GLN A 46 13.72 16.39 18.59
C GLN A 46 12.38 15.70 18.32
N THR A 47 11.98 14.84 19.26
CA THR A 47 10.71 14.08 19.21
C THR A 47 9.90 14.31 20.50
N PRO A 48 9.54 15.58 20.83
CA PRO A 48 8.95 15.94 22.13
C PRO A 48 7.61 15.25 22.39
N THR A 49 6.84 14.94 21.37
CA THR A 49 5.53 14.26 21.50
C THR A 49 5.71 12.80 21.88
N LEU A 50 6.59 12.08 21.17
CA LEU A 50 6.93 10.68 21.45
C LEU A 50 7.63 10.56 22.81
N ASP A 51 8.53 11.48 23.14
CA ASP A 51 9.18 11.53 24.45
C ASP A 51 8.20 11.79 25.60
N ALA A 52 7.15 12.60 25.37
CA ALA A 52 6.10 12.77 26.33
C ALA A 52 5.24 11.52 26.50
N LEU A 53 4.89 10.86 25.40
CA LEU A 53 4.16 9.59 25.43
C LEU A 53 4.95 8.50 26.17
N ALA A 54 6.26 8.46 25.96
CA ALA A 54 7.19 7.53 26.64
C ALA A 54 7.23 7.77 28.16
N ARG A 55 7.19 9.02 28.62
CA ARG A 55 7.11 9.35 30.05
C ARG A 55 5.81 8.89 30.71
N ASP A 56 4.72 8.90 29.95
CA ASP A 56 3.39 8.48 30.41
C ASP A 56 3.12 6.99 30.22
N GLY A 57 4.02 6.25 29.56
CA GLY A 57 3.84 4.87 29.16
C GLY A 57 5.01 3.94 29.49
N THR A 58 4.95 2.73 28.94
CA THR A 58 6.03 1.75 28.96
C THR A 58 6.74 1.77 27.60
N VAL A 59 8.06 1.95 27.64
CA VAL A 59 8.96 1.87 26.49
C VAL A 59 9.53 0.46 26.38
N PHE A 60 9.37 -0.17 25.23
CA PHE A 60 10.00 -1.46 24.92
C PHE A 60 11.32 -1.18 24.20
N GLU A 61 12.43 -1.44 24.86
CA GLU A 61 13.77 -1.08 24.33
C GLU A 61 14.18 -1.92 23.13
N ARG A 62 13.58 -3.10 22.96
CA ARG A 62 13.85 -4.03 21.86
C ARG A 62 12.55 -4.61 21.32
N ALA A 63 11.80 -3.82 20.61
CA ALA A 63 10.69 -4.30 19.82
C ALA A 63 11.18 -4.68 18.41
N ILE A 64 10.84 -5.88 17.98
CA ILE A 64 11.32 -6.47 16.74
C ILE A 64 10.15 -6.66 15.79
N SER A 65 10.28 -6.08 14.59
CA SER A 65 9.36 -6.32 13.47
C SER A 65 9.60 -7.70 12.86
N GLN A 66 8.55 -8.35 12.44
CA GLN A 66 8.64 -9.68 11.83
C GLN A 66 8.96 -9.63 10.35
N VAL A 67 8.69 -8.50 9.68
CA VAL A 67 9.01 -8.29 8.26
C VAL A 67 9.34 -6.82 8.03
N PRO A 68 10.44 -6.47 7.35
CA PRO A 68 10.77 -5.09 7.03
C PRO A 68 10.03 -4.58 5.78
N LEU A 69 8.71 -4.78 5.73
CA LEU A 69 7.82 -4.36 4.64
C LEU A 69 6.46 -3.93 5.20
N THR A 70 5.95 -2.81 4.75
CA THR A 70 4.78 -2.11 5.32
C THR A 70 3.53 -2.98 5.40
N TRP A 71 3.07 -3.56 4.29
CA TRP A 71 1.85 -4.37 4.30
C TRP A 71 1.97 -5.66 5.12
N PRO A 72 3.02 -6.51 4.93
CA PRO A 72 3.20 -7.71 5.73
C PRO A 72 3.31 -7.42 7.23
N SER A 73 4.04 -6.37 7.61
CA SER A 73 4.16 -5.99 9.02
C SER A 73 2.82 -5.56 9.62
N HIS A 74 2.00 -4.77 8.90
CA HIS A 74 0.67 -4.41 9.38
C HIS A 74 -0.30 -5.60 9.44
N ALA A 75 -0.15 -6.59 8.57
CA ALA A 75 -0.88 -7.86 8.70
C ALA A 75 -0.54 -8.56 10.03
N VAL A 76 0.76 -8.59 10.40
CA VAL A 76 1.21 -9.12 11.70
C VAL A 76 0.65 -8.31 12.87
N ILE A 77 0.80 -6.98 12.85
CA ILE A 77 0.35 -6.07 13.92
C ILE A 77 -1.15 -6.22 14.21
N LEU A 78 -1.97 -6.29 13.14
CA LEU A 78 -3.43 -6.33 13.28
C LEU A 78 -4.00 -7.72 13.53
N THR A 79 -3.30 -8.79 13.14
CA THR A 79 -3.78 -10.18 13.33
C THR A 79 -3.05 -10.93 14.44
N GLY A 80 -1.89 -10.45 14.90
CA GLY A 80 -1.06 -11.15 15.89
C GLY A 80 -0.55 -12.50 15.40
N THR A 81 -0.36 -12.68 14.07
CA THR A 81 0.12 -13.91 13.46
C THR A 81 1.45 -13.68 12.73
N TYR A 82 2.29 -14.70 12.70
CA TYR A 82 3.54 -14.62 11.92
C TYR A 82 3.27 -14.64 10.41
N PRO A 83 4.16 -14.04 9.60
CA PRO A 83 4.00 -14.00 8.13
C PRO A 83 3.92 -15.40 7.53
N PHE A 84 4.80 -16.34 7.96
CA PHE A 84 4.77 -17.74 7.50
C PHE A 84 3.47 -18.49 7.89
N GLN A 85 2.63 -17.93 8.75
CA GLN A 85 1.34 -18.49 9.17
C GLN A 85 0.16 -17.83 8.47
N ASN A 86 0.22 -16.51 8.23
CA ASN A 86 -0.86 -15.79 7.57
C ASN A 86 -0.69 -15.72 6.05
N GLY A 87 0.48 -16.13 5.54
CA GLY A 87 0.79 -16.15 4.10
C GLY A 87 1.17 -14.80 3.51
N VAL A 88 1.29 -13.75 4.35
CA VAL A 88 1.64 -12.40 3.92
C VAL A 88 3.12 -12.16 4.26
N GLN A 89 4.02 -12.63 3.41
CA GLN A 89 5.47 -12.58 3.62
C GLN A 89 6.15 -11.46 2.83
N ASP A 90 5.50 -11.03 1.74
CA ASP A 90 5.96 -9.97 0.85
C ASP A 90 4.78 -9.39 0.06
N PHE A 91 5.07 -8.72 -1.05
CA PHE A 91 4.07 -8.15 -1.95
C PHE A 91 3.61 -9.11 -3.07
N THR A 92 3.72 -10.41 -2.92
CA THR A 92 3.43 -11.40 -3.99
C THR A 92 1.95 -11.58 -4.34
N GLY A 93 1.09 -10.69 -3.88
CA GLY A 93 -0.16 -10.49 -4.56
C GLY A 93 -1.38 -11.21 -4.02
N GLN A 94 -1.35 -11.76 -2.81
CA GLN A 94 -2.56 -12.29 -2.17
C GLN A 94 -3.00 -11.36 -1.03
N PRO A 95 -4.26 -10.93 -0.99
CA PRO A 95 -4.76 -10.21 0.17
C PRO A 95 -4.74 -11.12 1.41
N LEU A 96 -4.72 -10.51 2.58
CA LEU A 96 -4.82 -11.24 3.85
C LEU A 96 -6.05 -12.14 3.84
N ASP A 97 -5.84 -13.45 4.00
CA ASP A 97 -6.90 -14.47 4.01
C ASP A 97 -7.95 -14.16 5.09
N GLU A 98 -9.22 -14.36 4.77
CA GLU A 98 -10.35 -14.05 5.67
C GLU A 98 -10.37 -14.90 6.95
N ARG A 99 -9.66 -16.03 6.97
CA ARG A 99 -9.48 -16.86 8.17
C ARG A 99 -8.74 -16.14 9.29
N PHE A 100 -7.90 -15.14 8.95
CA PHE A 100 -7.17 -14.36 9.93
C PHE A 100 -7.97 -13.14 10.35
N ARG A 101 -8.49 -13.23 11.57
CA ARG A 101 -9.30 -12.19 12.19
C ARG A 101 -8.42 -11.03 12.64
N SER A 102 -8.77 -9.80 12.27
CA SER A 102 -8.07 -8.61 12.73
C SER A 102 -8.59 -8.15 14.09
N VAL A 103 -7.74 -7.45 14.85
CA VAL A 103 -8.13 -6.81 16.10
C VAL A 103 -9.29 -5.81 15.91
N ALA A 104 -9.39 -5.16 14.73
CA ALA A 104 -10.50 -4.26 14.41
C ALA A 104 -11.85 -4.99 14.35
N GLN A 105 -11.88 -6.22 13.83
CA GLN A 105 -13.09 -7.04 13.82
C GLN A 105 -13.55 -7.38 15.26
N VAL A 106 -12.60 -7.65 16.16
CA VAL A 106 -12.91 -7.90 17.56
C VAL A 106 -13.49 -6.66 18.22
N PHE A 107 -12.83 -5.49 18.09
CA PHE A 107 -13.36 -4.25 18.65
C PHE A 107 -14.75 -3.91 18.12
N LYS A 108 -14.98 -4.09 16.81
CA LYS A 108 -16.31 -3.86 16.20
C LYS A 108 -17.38 -4.76 16.81
N GLN A 109 -17.09 -6.05 16.99
CA GLN A 109 -18.00 -7.01 17.60
C GLN A 109 -18.28 -6.70 19.08
N GLN A 110 -17.30 -6.12 19.78
CA GLN A 110 -17.43 -5.65 21.16
C GLN A 110 -18.09 -4.26 21.27
N GLY A 111 -18.66 -3.76 20.17
CA GLY A 111 -19.48 -2.54 20.16
C GLY A 111 -18.69 -1.24 20.05
N TYR A 112 -17.39 -1.26 19.80
CA TYR A 112 -16.61 -0.05 19.53
C TYR A 112 -16.99 0.58 18.19
N ALA A 113 -16.89 1.91 18.09
CA ALA A 113 -16.81 2.58 16.81
C ALA A 113 -15.39 2.40 16.26
N THR A 114 -15.24 1.92 15.03
CA THR A 114 -13.93 1.58 14.49
C THR A 114 -13.58 2.48 13.31
N GLY A 115 -12.42 3.13 13.36
CA GLY A 115 -11.94 4.01 12.30
C GLY A 115 -10.46 3.83 12.01
N ALA A 116 -10.08 4.05 10.76
CA ALA A 116 -8.68 4.10 10.33
C ALA A 116 -8.44 5.21 9.32
N VAL A 117 -7.24 5.79 9.38
CA VAL A 117 -6.67 6.66 8.34
C VAL A 117 -5.29 6.12 8.02
N VAL A 118 -5.08 5.71 6.76
CA VAL A 118 -3.80 5.19 6.28
C VAL A 118 -3.16 6.17 5.30
N SER A 119 -1.85 6.29 5.35
CA SER A 119 -1.07 7.29 4.60
C SER A 119 -0.31 6.70 3.41
N ALA A 120 -0.26 5.38 3.30
CA ALA A 120 0.41 4.68 2.21
C ALA A 120 -0.59 3.88 1.37
N PHE A 121 -0.41 3.91 0.06
CA PHE A 121 -1.24 3.13 -0.86
C PHE A 121 -1.12 1.60 -0.64
N VAL A 122 0.04 1.13 -0.18
CA VAL A 122 0.27 -0.30 0.19
C VAL A 122 -0.63 -0.80 1.31
N LEU A 123 -1.39 0.09 1.96
CA LEU A 123 -2.39 -0.23 2.96
C LEU A 123 -3.83 0.01 2.47
N ASP A 124 -4.05 0.11 1.15
CA ASP A 124 -5.38 0.17 0.55
C ASP A 124 -6.26 -1.01 1.01
N ARG A 125 -7.58 -0.79 1.05
CA ARG A 125 -8.56 -1.80 1.50
C ARG A 125 -8.53 -3.11 0.73
N SER A 126 -8.04 -3.12 -0.50
CA SER A 126 -7.91 -4.31 -1.34
C SER A 126 -7.00 -5.38 -0.72
N TRP A 127 -6.08 -4.96 0.16
CA TRP A 127 -5.18 -5.87 0.89
C TRP A 127 -5.84 -6.62 2.06
N GLY A 128 -7.11 -6.33 2.38
CA GLY A 128 -7.88 -7.02 3.40
C GLY A 128 -7.75 -6.44 4.82
N LEU A 129 -6.93 -5.42 5.03
CA LEU A 129 -6.74 -4.79 6.35
C LEU A 129 -7.93 -3.92 6.80
N ALA A 130 -8.78 -3.48 5.87
CA ALA A 130 -9.96 -2.67 6.17
C ALA A 130 -11.07 -3.45 6.90
N ARG A 131 -10.96 -4.78 6.97
CA ARG A 131 -11.96 -5.63 7.64
C ARG A 131 -12.08 -5.30 9.13
N GLY A 132 -13.30 -5.00 9.55
CA GLY A 132 -13.60 -4.62 10.94
C GLY A 132 -13.66 -3.12 11.18
N PHE A 133 -13.27 -2.27 10.25
CA PHE A 133 -13.42 -0.82 10.37
C PHE A 133 -14.76 -0.35 9.82
N ASP A 134 -15.48 0.52 10.58
CA ASP A 134 -16.67 1.23 10.11
C ASP A 134 -16.31 2.39 9.17
N PHE A 135 -15.11 2.95 9.35
CA PHE A 135 -14.52 3.99 8.52
C PHE A 135 -13.06 3.64 8.22
N TYR A 136 -12.71 3.63 6.95
CA TYR A 136 -11.35 3.37 6.48
C TYR A 136 -11.01 4.37 5.39
N ASP A 137 -10.13 5.33 5.71
CA ASP A 137 -9.73 6.40 4.79
C ASP A 137 -8.41 6.02 4.10
N ASP A 138 -8.54 5.43 2.93
CA ASP A 138 -7.49 5.08 1.98
C ASP A 138 -7.65 5.88 0.66
N ALA A 139 -8.37 7.01 0.70
CA ALA A 139 -8.60 7.86 -0.46
C ALA A 139 -7.43 8.83 -0.66
N PHE A 140 -6.66 8.62 -1.71
CA PHE A 140 -5.61 9.52 -2.17
C PHE A 140 -6.15 10.46 -3.27
N ALA A 141 -5.56 11.65 -3.39
CA ALA A 141 -6.01 12.63 -4.38
C ALA A 141 -5.76 12.13 -5.82
N ALA A 142 -6.75 12.29 -6.69
CA ALA A 142 -6.64 11.85 -8.09
C ALA A 142 -5.46 12.54 -8.84
N GLU A 143 -5.15 13.77 -8.47
CA GLU A 143 -4.02 14.54 -9.01
C GLU A 143 -2.67 13.88 -8.67
N THR A 144 -2.57 13.23 -7.52
CA THR A 144 -1.36 12.52 -7.09
C THR A 144 -1.03 11.36 -8.03
N PHE A 145 -2.06 10.65 -8.55
CA PHE A 145 -1.87 9.58 -9.53
C PHE A 145 -1.50 10.06 -10.94
N GLN A 146 -1.65 11.36 -11.21
CA GLN A 146 -1.30 11.96 -12.51
C GLN A 146 0.10 12.57 -12.54
N THR A 147 0.59 13.02 -11.38
CA THR A 147 1.82 13.81 -11.26
C THR A 147 2.97 13.09 -10.57
N LYS A 148 2.66 12.05 -9.80
CA LYS A 148 3.66 11.20 -9.15
C LYS A 148 3.59 9.80 -9.75
N ASP A 149 4.72 9.15 -9.84
CA ASP A 149 4.71 7.70 -9.96
C ASP A 149 3.84 7.13 -8.84
N ILE A 150 3.02 6.14 -9.17
CA ILE A 150 2.02 5.60 -8.24
C ILE A 150 2.68 5.12 -6.93
N GLY A 151 3.98 4.81 -6.98
CA GLY A 151 4.82 4.48 -5.86
C GLY A 151 5.06 5.59 -4.84
N LEU A 152 4.93 6.81 -5.28
CA LEU A 152 5.03 8.00 -4.45
C LEU A 152 3.65 8.53 -4.05
N VAL A 153 2.59 7.71 -4.20
CA VAL A 153 1.24 8.06 -3.75
C VAL A 153 1.15 7.84 -2.25
N ASP A 154 1.52 8.88 -1.57
CA ASP A 154 1.51 8.98 -0.12
C ASP A 154 0.64 10.16 0.34
N ARG A 155 0.43 10.19 1.62
CA ARG A 155 -0.22 11.32 2.31
C ARG A 155 0.69 11.77 3.45
N LYS A 156 1.09 13.03 3.43
CA LYS A 156 1.91 13.62 4.50
C LYS A 156 1.18 13.56 5.86
N ALA A 157 1.94 13.43 6.94
CA ALA A 157 1.45 13.27 8.30
C ALA A 157 0.42 14.35 8.71
N GLY A 158 0.62 15.61 8.32
CA GLY A 158 -0.29 16.71 8.63
C GLY A 158 -1.70 16.54 8.04
N GLU A 159 -1.79 15.99 6.83
CA GLU A 159 -3.09 15.68 6.21
C GLU A 159 -3.74 14.49 6.91
N SER A 160 -3.00 13.43 7.18
CA SER A 160 -3.51 12.23 7.84
C SER A 160 -4.01 12.53 9.25
N VAL A 161 -3.28 13.31 10.04
CA VAL A 161 -3.74 13.77 11.35
C VAL A 161 -4.99 14.65 11.24
N THR A 162 -5.08 15.53 10.22
CA THR A 162 -6.27 16.34 9.99
C THR A 162 -7.52 15.50 9.70
N ARG A 163 -7.38 14.45 8.87
CA ARG A 163 -8.46 13.49 8.57
C ARG A 163 -8.85 12.68 9.80
N ALA A 164 -7.87 12.25 10.58
CA ALA A 164 -8.09 11.57 11.86
C ALA A 164 -8.91 12.45 12.84
N LEU A 165 -8.50 13.69 13.03
CA LEU A 165 -9.22 14.64 13.90
C LEU A 165 -10.63 14.93 13.41
N LYS A 166 -10.86 14.98 12.10
CA LYS A 166 -12.20 15.14 11.51
C LYS A 166 -13.11 13.96 11.87
N TRP A 167 -12.61 12.72 11.73
CA TRP A 167 -13.38 11.55 12.12
C TRP A 167 -13.64 11.49 13.63
N LEU A 168 -12.62 11.73 14.46
CA LEU A 168 -12.72 11.72 15.92
C LEU A 168 -13.74 12.74 16.43
N ASN A 169 -13.74 13.97 15.88
CA ASN A 169 -14.72 14.99 16.20
C ASN A 169 -16.15 14.57 15.80
N LYS A 170 -16.31 14.02 14.59
CA LYS A 170 -17.61 13.53 14.10
C LYS A 170 -18.13 12.38 14.98
N ASN A 171 -17.28 11.40 15.27
CA ASN A 171 -17.65 10.26 16.11
C ASN A 171 -18.09 10.71 17.51
N ARG A 172 -17.34 11.62 18.14
CA ARG A 172 -17.69 12.16 19.46
C ARG A 172 -19.01 12.93 19.48
N ALA A 173 -19.29 13.71 18.43
CA ALA A 173 -20.54 14.46 18.32
C ALA A 173 -21.77 13.54 18.19
N HIS A 174 -21.66 12.44 17.44
CA HIS A 174 -22.77 11.54 17.16
C HIS A 174 -22.92 10.42 18.20
N THR A 175 -21.83 9.95 18.80
CA THR A 175 -21.80 8.80 19.73
C THR A 175 -20.91 9.07 20.95
N PRO A 176 -21.20 10.09 21.77
CA PRO A 176 -20.28 10.59 22.80
C PRO A 176 -19.96 9.58 23.91
N ARG A 177 -20.77 8.51 24.07
CA ARG A 177 -20.59 7.46 25.09
C ARG A 177 -20.09 6.14 24.51
N ARG A 178 -20.01 5.98 23.19
CA ARG A 178 -19.52 4.76 22.56
C ARG A 178 -18.00 4.80 22.54
N PRO A 179 -17.29 3.80 23.08
CA PRO A 179 -15.84 3.74 22.95
C PRO A 179 -15.45 3.57 21.48
N PHE A 180 -14.26 3.99 21.15
CA PHE A 180 -13.74 3.83 19.79
C PHE A 180 -12.39 3.11 19.78
N PHE A 181 -12.14 2.36 18.72
CA PHE A 181 -10.83 1.91 18.27
C PHE A 181 -10.46 2.69 17.03
N PHE A 182 -9.33 3.38 17.07
CA PHE A 182 -8.85 4.18 15.95
C PHE A 182 -7.41 3.82 15.62
N TRP A 183 -7.16 3.53 14.34
CA TRP A 183 -5.83 3.30 13.78
C TRP A 183 -5.43 4.49 12.93
N LEU A 184 -4.29 5.11 13.26
CA LEU A 184 -3.63 6.15 12.49
C LEU A 184 -2.31 5.60 11.98
N HIS A 185 -2.14 5.57 10.67
CA HIS A 185 -0.86 5.27 10.03
C HIS A 185 -0.29 6.53 9.40
N LEU A 186 0.99 6.82 9.66
CA LEU A 186 1.76 7.90 9.07
C LEU A 186 2.86 7.31 8.19
N TYR A 187 3.06 7.87 7.00
CA TYR A 187 4.03 7.38 6.02
C TYR A 187 5.37 8.12 6.11
N ASP A 188 5.40 9.36 6.64
CA ASP A 188 6.65 10.03 6.98
C ASP A 188 7.27 9.37 8.23
N PRO A 189 8.55 8.93 8.19
CA PRO A 189 9.55 9.08 7.14
C PRO A 189 9.57 7.89 6.19
N HIS A 190 9.52 8.11 4.89
CA HIS A 190 9.72 7.09 3.87
C HIS A 190 10.44 7.72 2.67
N SER A 191 11.36 6.97 2.06
CA SER A 191 12.05 7.41 0.84
C SER A 191 11.07 7.73 -0.30
N PRO A 192 11.33 8.80 -1.10
CA PRO A 192 12.35 9.83 -0.96
C PRO A 192 11.99 10.86 0.13
N TYR A 193 12.98 11.17 0.99
CA TYR A 193 12.75 12.03 2.15
C TYR A 193 12.56 13.49 1.72
N ASP A 194 11.37 14.04 1.95
CA ASP A 194 10.98 15.41 1.59
C ASP A 194 10.14 16.08 2.69
N PRO A 195 10.73 16.33 3.87
CA PRO A 195 10.01 16.97 4.96
C PRO A 195 9.61 18.41 4.59
N PRO A 196 8.42 18.87 5.01
CA PRO A 196 8.01 20.26 4.78
C PRO A 196 8.86 21.25 5.61
N GLU A 197 8.84 22.51 5.21
CA GLU A 197 9.43 23.58 6.04
C GLU A 197 8.66 23.73 7.37
N PRO A 198 9.32 24.03 8.49
CA PRO A 198 10.75 24.35 8.63
C PRO A 198 11.69 23.14 8.77
N PHE A 199 11.16 21.91 8.78
CA PHE A 199 11.92 20.69 9.06
C PHE A 199 13.01 20.42 8.00
N ARG A 200 12.72 20.70 6.73
CA ARG A 200 13.70 20.56 5.64
C ARG A 200 14.95 21.42 5.88
N THR A 201 14.77 22.67 6.29
CA THR A 201 15.88 23.57 6.59
C THR A 201 16.58 23.18 7.88
N GLN A 202 15.85 22.83 8.92
CA GLN A 202 16.37 22.45 10.24
C GLN A 202 17.22 21.16 10.17
N TYR A 203 16.80 20.19 9.37
CA TYR A 203 17.46 18.89 9.23
C TYR A 203 18.15 18.73 7.86
N ARG A 204 18.69 19.83 7.30
CA ARG A 204 19.44 19.76 6.04
C ARG A 204 20.59 18.76 6.14
N GLY A 205 20.63 17.78 5.24
CA GLY A 205 21.61 16.67 5.23
C GLY A 205 21.21 15.45 6.08
N HIS A 206 20.08 15.53 6.80
CA HIS A 206 19.48 14.45 7.59
C HIS A 206 17.96 14.45 7.40
N LEU A 207 17.50 14.39 6.14
CA LEU A 207 16.09 14.59 5.81
C LEU A 207 15.17 13.49 6.39
N TYR A 208 15.68 12.28 6.58
CA TYR A 208 14.99 11.21 7.30
C TYR A 208 14.62 11.65 8.73
N ASP A 209 15.58 12.21 9.50
CA ASP A 209 15.30 12.78 10.82
C ASP A 209 14.32 13.96 10.74
N GLY A 210 14.39 14.74 9.66
CA GLY A 210 13.45 15.83 9.40
C GLY A 210 12.01 15.37 9.26
N GLU A 211 11.77 14.24 8.60
CA GLU A 211 10.43 13.66 8.47
C GLU A 211 9.94 13.03 9.77
N ILE A 212 10.80 12.38 10.55
CA ILE A 212 10.45 11.91 11.90
C ILE A 212 10.02 13.07 12.79
N ALA A 213 10.81 14.18 12.79
CA ALA A 213 10.49 15.36 13.58
C ALA A 213 9.17 16.01 13.12
N TYR A 214 8.87 15.99 11.83
CA TYR A 214 7.59 16.44 11.29
C TYR A 214 6.43 15.55 11.72
N ALA A 215 6.57 14.24 11.62
CA ALA A 215 5.55 13.28 12.08
C ALA A 215 5.28 13.45 13.59
N ASP A 216 6.33 13.59 14.41
CA ASP A 216 6.20 13.86 15.85
C ASP A 216 5.44 15.17 16.13
N HIS A 217 5.75 16.24 15.37
CA HIS A 217 5.04 17.51 15.46
C HIS A 217 3.54 17.36 15.18
N GLU A 218 3.20 16.67 14.11
CA GLU A 218 1.80 16.45 13.71
C GLU A 218 1.06 15.57 14.73
N LEU A 219 1.71 14.53 15.26
CA LEU A 219 1.16 13.75 16.38
C LEU A 219 0.88 14.59 17.62
N GLY A 220 1.66 15.67 17.85
CA GLY A 220 1.40 16.65 18.90
C GLY A 220 -0.01 17.24 18.80
N ARG A 221 -0.53 17.46 17.60
CA ARG A 221 -1.91 17.93 17.36
C ARG A 221 -2.95 16.90 17.83
N LEU A 222 -2.73 15.62 17.56
CA LEU A 222 -3.60 14.55 18.03
C LEU A 222 -3.57 14.46 19.56
N MET A 223 -2.38 14.49 20.17
CA MET A 223 -2.24 14.45 21.64
C MET A 223 -2.87 15.67 22.31
N ALA A 224 -2.71 16.87 21.74
CA ALA A 224 -3.36 18.08 22.21
C ALA A 224 -4.89 17.95 22.17
N TRP A 225 -5.45 17.43 21.07
CA TRP A 225 -6.89 17.19 20.95
C TRP A 225 -7.39 16.18 22.01
N LEU A 226 -6.68 15.09 22.23
CA LEU A 226 -7.03 14.10 23.26
C LEU A 226 -7.06 14.74 24.67
N LYS A 227 -6.07 15.57 25.01
CA LYS A 227 -5.99 16.30 26.29
C LYS A 227 -7.13 17.31 26.43
N GLN A 228 -7.36 18.15 25.41
CA GLN A 228 -8.46 19.13 25.41
C GLN A 228 -9.84 18.45 25.51
N SER A 229 -9.98 17.30 24.88
CA SER A 229 -11.18 16.47 24.93
C SER A 229 -11.34 15.68 26.23
N ARG A 230 -10.36 15.72 27.15
CA ARG A 230 -10.28 14.93 28.37
C ARG A 230 -10.35 13.42 28.14
N LEU A 231 -9.83 12.99 26.99
CA LEU A 231 -9.79 11.56 26.61
C LEU A 231 -8.42 10.94 26.85
N TYR A 232 -7.35 11.74 26.90
CA TYR A 232 -5.97 11.26 26.97
C TYR A 232 -5.73 10.28 28.10
N GLU A 233 -6.10 10.66 29.34
CA GLU A 233 -5.84 9.84 30.52
C GLU A 233 -6.58 8.49 30.47
N GLY A 234 -7.84 8.49 30.00
CA GLY A 234 -8.69 7.32 29.93
C GLY A 234 -8.46 6.44 28.68
N SER A 235 -7.61 6.87 27.76
CA SER A 235 -7.36 6.11 26.53
C SER A 235 -6.14 5.20 26.65
N LEU A 236 -6.23 4.03 26.01
CA LEU A 236 -5.09 3.21 25.66
C LEU A 236 -4.48 3.77 24.37
N ILE A 237 -3.18 4.04 24.38
CA ILE A 237 -2.45 4.48 23.19
C ILE A 237 -1.26 3.55 23.01
N ILE A 238 -1.16 2.91 21.83
CA ILE A 238 0.02 2.17 21.41
C ILE A 238 0.61 2.90 20.20
N MET A 239 1.88 3.25 20.28
CA MET A 239 2.66 3.79 19.18
C MET A 239 3.82 2.85 18.87
N LEU A 240 3.99 2.49 17.60
CA LEU A 240 5.12 1.71 17.11
C LEU A 240 5.45 2.10 15.68
N SER A 241 6.65 1.71 15.21
CA SER A 241 6.89 1.58 13.78
C SER A 241 6.49 0.18 13.31
N ASP A 242 6.21 0.05 12.05
CA ASP A 242 5.97 -1.25 11.42
C ASP A 242 7.30 -1.96 11.09
N HIS A 243 8.32 -1.22 10.61
CA HIS A 243 9.71 -1.64 10.43
C HIS A 243 10.65 -0.44 10.52
N GLY A 244 11.95 -0.67 10.35
CA GLY A 244 12.97 0.36 10.29
C GLY A 244 13.40 0.68 8.87
N GLU A 245 14.56 1.36 8.75
CA GLU A 245 15.12 1.84 7.50
C GLU A 245 16.63 1.65 7.49
N SER A 246 17.18 1.11 6.43
CA SER A 246 18.61 1.13 6.22
C SER A 246 18.99 2.44 5.53
N LEU A 247 19.98 3.12 6.10
CA LEU A 247 20.50 4.38 5.59
C LEU A 247 21.91 4.17 4.97
N GLY A 248 22.14 2.96 4.43
CA GLY A 248 23.39 2.52 3.84
C GLY A 248 24.15 1.48 4.70
N GLU A 249 23.63 1.14 5.89
CA GLU A 249 24.21 0.05 6.69
C GLU A 249 24.11 -1.27 5.92
N HIS A 250 25.14 -2.09 6.02
CA HIS A 250 25.29 -3.35 5.28
C HIS A 250 25.15 -3.19 3.74
N GLY A 251 25.19 -1.92 3.25
CA GLY A 251 25.09 -1.57 1.84
C GLY A 251 23.65 -1.52 1.28
N GLU A 252 22.62 -1.81 2.07
CA GLU A 252 21.23 -1.58 1.74
C GLU A 252 20.89 -0.09 1.88
N ILE A 253 20.16 0.49 0.94
CA ILE A 253 19.86 1.93 0.92
C ILE A 253 18.49 2.23 1.54
N GLU A 254 17.56 1.28 1.46
CA GLU A 254 16.18 1.38 1.95
C GLU A 254 15.86 0.21 2.88
N HIS A 255 14.79 -0.54 2.65
CA HIS A 255 14.33 -1.65 3.49
C HIS A 255 13.77 -2.80 2.65
N GLY A 256 13.48 -3.90 3.30
CA GLY A 256 12.80 -5.06 2.69
C GLY A 256 13.75 -6.19 2.30
N PHE A 257 15.01 -5.89 1.99
CA PHE A 257 15.98 -6.87 1.52
C PHE A 257 16.64 -7.62 2.66
N PHE A 258 17.18 -6.89 3.65
CA PHE A 258 17.82 -7.45 4.84
C PHE A 258 16.96 -7.31 6.10
N ILE A 259 17.33 -8.09 7.11
CA ILE A 259 16.67 -8.15 8.42
C ILE A 259 17.64 -7.82 9.57
N TYR A 260 18.57 -6.89 9.33
CA TYR A 260 19.42 -6.33 10.38
C TYR A 260 18.64 -5.39 11.30
N ASN A 261 19.22 -5.04 12.44
CA ASN A 261 18.57 -4.13 13.41
C ASN A 261 18.14 -2.79 12.80
N SER A 262 18.82 -2.29 11.77
CA SER A 262 18.42 -1.08 11.04
C SER A 262 16.99 -1.17 10.49
N THR A 263 16.59 -2.36 10.04
CA THR A 263 15.28 -2.56 9.39
C THR A 263 14.25 -3.27 10.29
N VAL A 264 14.67 -3.96 11.37
CA VAL A 264 13.71 -4.69 12.21
C VAL A 264 13.62 -4.22 13.67
N HIS A 265 14.59 -3.46 14.20
CA HIS A 265 14.51 -2.90 15.55
C HIS A 265 13.76 -1.58 15.56
N ILE A 266 12.53 -1.60 16.03
CA ILE A 266 11.56 -0.52 15.97
C ILE A 266 11.26 0.09 17.34
N PRO A 267 10.80 1.34 17.42
CA PRO A 267 10.22 1.89 18.63
C PRO A 267 8.85 1.28 18.92
N LEU A 268 8.57 1.04 20.21
CA LEU A 268 7.27 0.62 20.70
C LEU A 268 7.00 1.24 22.07
N ILE A 269 5.93 2.03 22.17
CA ILE A 269 5.51 2.71 23.39
C ILE A 269 4.04 2.35 23.67
N VAL A 270 3.75 1.89 24.87
CA VAL A 270 2.39 1.57 25.33
C VAL A 270 2.01 2.48 26.49
N LYS A 271 1.10 3.42 26.26
CA LYS A 271 0.49 4.24 27.30
C LYS A 271 -0.85 3.61 27.72
N PRO A 272 -0.93 2.97 28.90
CA PRO A 272 -2.15 2.32 29.36
C PRO A 272 -3.20 3.37 29.78
N PRO A 273 -4.49 3.00 29.84
CA PRO A 273 -5.53 3.87 30.39
C PRO A 273 -5.34 4.07 31.90
N ALA A 274 -5.73 5.23 32.40
CA ALA A 274 -5.74 5.49 33.83
C ALA A 274 -6.57 4.43 34.58
N GLY A 275 -6.08 4.01 35.74
CA GLY A 275 -6.74 2.96 36.54
C GLY A 275 -6.41 1.53 36.11
N SER A 276 -5.58 1.31 35.11
CA SER A 276 -5.12 -0.02 34.70
C SER A 276 -4.22 -0.71 35.73
N GLY A 277 -3.67 0.04 36.70
CA GLY A 277 -2.67 -0.44 37.65
C GLY A 277 -1.26 -0.56 37.09
N LEU A 278 -1.08 -0.35 35.81
CA LEU A 278 0.25 -0.32 35.16
C LEU A 278 0.92 1.03 35.37
N ARG A 279 2.24 0.99 35.58
CA ARG A 279 3.06 2.20 35.76
C ARG A 279 3.97 2.41 34.55
N PRO A 280 4.31 3.66 34.24
CA PRO A 280 5.34 3.94 33.26
C PRO A 280 6.66 3.22 33.61
N GLY A 281 7.39 2.79 32.57
CA GLY A 281 8.62 2.02 32.76
C GLY A 281 9.32 1.67 31.46
N ARG A 282 10.34 0.82 31.58
CA ARG A 282 11.11 0.32 30.43
C ARG A 282 11.21 -1.21 30.49
N VAL A 283 11.14 -1.84 29.32
CA VAL A 283 11.24 -3.28 29.18
C VAL A 283 12.39 -3.58 28.23
N ALA A 284 13.45 -4.18 28.75
CA ALA A 284 14.70 -4.42 28.01
C ALA A 284 14.71 -5.73 27.20
N LYS A 285 13.83 -6.69 27.53
CA LYS A 285 13.76 -7.97 26.81
C LYS A 285 13.20 -7.75 25.38
N PRO A 286 13.62 -8.54 24.38
CA PRO A 286 13.02 -8.55 23.06
C PRO A 286 11.52 -8.85 23.13
N VAL A 287 10.75 -8.14 22.30
CA VAL A 287 9.31 -8.36 22.12
C VAL A 287 8.96 -8.28 20.63
N GLU A 288 7.88 -8.91 20.26
CA GLU A 288 7.42 -9.00 18.87
C GLU A 288 6.16 -8.15 18.62
N THR A 289 5.98 -7.70 17.38
CA THR A 289 4.76 -6.97 16.99
C THR A 289 3.52 -7.86 16.95
N THR A 290 3.68 -9.18 16.85
CA THR A 290 2.60 -10.18 17.02
C THR A 290 1.86 -10.01 18.35
N ALA A 291 2.52 -9.46 19.38
CA ALA A 291 1.94 -9.24 20.70
C ALA A 291 1.11 -7.95 20.82
N VAL A 292 1.06 -7.10 19.78
CA VAL A 292 0.33 -5.82 19.78
C VAL A 292 -1.18 -6.05 19.86
N ALA A 293 -1.75 -6.90 18.98
CA ALA A 293 -3.17 -7.19 18.95
C ALA A 293 -3.70 -7.74 20.31
N PRO A 294 -3.10 -8.79 20.90
CA PRO A 294 -3.55 -9.27 22.23
C PRO A 294 -3.34 -8.24 23.35
N THR A 295 -2.33 -7.34 23.22
CA THR A 295 -2.13 -6.26 24.19
C THR A 295 -3.24 -5.22 24.14
N LEU A 296 -3.66 -4.81 22.93
CA LEU A 296 -4.78 -3.90 22.73
C LEU A 296 -6.05 -4.45 23.39
N LEU A 297 -6.38 -5.72 23.15
CA LEU A 297 -7.58 -6.35 23.68
C LEU A 297 -7.53 -6.49 25.22
N ARG A 298 -6.40 -6.97 25.73
CA ARG A 298 -6.23 -7.16 27.18
C ARG A 298 -6.35 -5.85 27.95
N LEU A 299 -5.66 -4.79 27.49
CA LEU A 299 -5.66 -3.50 28.14
C LEU A 299 -6.97 -2.72 27.93
N ALA A 300 -7.73 -3.05 26.89
CA ALA A 300 -9.12 -2.59 26.73
C ALA A 300 -10.11 -3.31 27.65
N GLY A 301 -9.67 -4.32 28.41
CA GLY A 301 -10.51 -5.09 29.31
C GLY A 301 -11.32 -6.20 28.64
N LEU A 302 -11.03 -6.53 27.37
CA LEU A 302 -11.69 -7.57 26.58
C LEU A 302 -11.03 -8.94 26.86
N LYS A 303 -11.11 -9.36 28.14
CA LYS A 303 -10.48 -10.60 28.60
C LYS A 303 -11.13 -11.83 27.95
N GLY A 304 -10.27 -12.69 27.41
CA GLY A 304 -10.66 -13.92 26.70
C GLY A 304 -10.54 -13.81 25.19
N GLU A 305 -10.80 -12.65 24.61
CA GLU A 305 -10.65 -12.41 23.18
C GLU A 305 -9.17 -12.48 22.75
N GLU A 306 -8.23 -12.11 23.64
CA GLU A 306 -6.80 -12.21 23.40
C GLU A 306 -6.29 -13.65 23.17
N LYS A 307 -7.05 -14.65 23.59
CA LYS A 307 -6.69 -16.08 23.44
C LYS A 307 -6.81 -16.59 22.00
N GLU A 308 -7.49 -15.85 21.15
CA GLU A 308 -7.57 -16.14 19.72
C GLU A 308 -6.27 -15.76 18.98
N PHE A 309 -5.41 -14.97 19.63
CA PHE A 309 -4.14 -14.52 19.09
C PHE A 309 -3.00 -15.39 19.62
N GLN A 310 -1.98 -15.58 18.79
CA GLN A 310 -0.91 -16.56 19.10
C GLN A 310 0.04 -16.10 20.19
N SER A 311 0.35 -14.79 20.20
CA SER A 311 1.26 -14.20 21.17
C SER A 311 0.55 -13.77 22.45
N SER A 312 1.29 -13.74 23.54
CA SER A 312 0.82 -13.17 24.80
C SER A 312 0.90 -11.65 24.79
N SER A 313 0.03 -10.98 25.55
CA SER A 313 0.10 -9.54 25.75
C SER A 313 1.46 -9.09 26.30
N LEU A 314 1.96 -7.98 25.78
CA LEU A 314 3.20 -7.32 26.22
C LEU A 314 3.18 -6.92 27.72
N LEU A 315 1.99 -6.53 28.22
CA LEU A 315 1.79 -6.03 29.57
C LEU A 315 0.64 -6.78 30.27
N GLY A 316 0.77 -6.92 31.59
CA GLY A 316 -0.27 -7.55 32.42
C GLY A 316 -0.41 -9.07 32.22
N GLY A 317 0.53 -9.70 31.53
CA GLY A 317 0.61 -11.15 31.36
C GLY A 317 1.58 -11.81 32.34
N THR A 318 1.51 -13.14 32.44
CA THR A 318 2.44 -13.98 33.21
C THR A 318 3.62 -14.48 32.36
N ALA A 319 3.78 -13.98 31.15
CA ALA A 319 4.82 -14.43 30.22
C ALA A 319 6.20 -14.18 30.82
N THR A 320 6.83 -15.25 31.29
CA THR A 320 8.21 -15.30 31.82
C THR A 320 9.18 -15.83 30.77
N SER A 321 8.70 -16.17 29.55
CA SER A 321 9.53 -16.79 28.54
C SER A 321 10.52 -15.77 27.95
N GLU A 322 11.78 -16.18 27.88
CA GLU A 322 12.85 -15.51 27.13
C GLU A 322 12.88 -16.06 25.69
N ASP A 323 11.71 -16.24 25.09
CA ASP A 323 11.64 -16.70 23.72
C ASP A 323 12.25 -15.62 22.80
N PRO A 324 13.10 -16.01 21.86
CA PRO A 324 13.69 -15.07 20.94
C PRO A 324 12.61 -14.49 19.99
N ALA A 325 12.78 -13.23 19.60
CA ALA A 325 11.92 -12.59 18.61
C ALA A 325 12.31 -13.05 17.19
N TYR A 326 11.33 -13.28 16.36
CA TYR A 326 11.48 -13.73 14.98
C TYR A 326 11.39 -12.59 13.98
N SER A 327 12.17 -12.69 12.88
CA SER A 327 12.02 -11.85 11.68
C SER A 327 12.33 -12.64 10.41
N GLU A 328 11.75 -12.21 9.28
CA GLU A 328 11.98 -12.80 7.96
C GLU A 328 12.00 -11.75 6.84
N SER A 329 12.67 -12.04 5.74
CA SER A 329 12.50 -11.38 4.46
C SER A 329 12.42 -12.40 3.34
N PHE A 330 11.31 -12.39 2.62
CA PHE A 330 11.09 -13.18 1.40
C PHE A 330 11.23 -12.35 0.12
N TYR A 331 11.52 -11.06 0.24
CA TYR A 331 11.60 -10.16 -0.91
C TYR A 331 12.64 -10.62 -1.94
N SER A 332 13.83 -10.98 -1.47
CA SER A 332 14.90 -11.51 -2.32
C SER A 332 14.52 -12.82 -3.01
N PHE A 333 13.79 -13.69 -2.31
CA PHE A 333 13.33 -14.98 -2.84
C PHE A 333 12.25 -14.78 -3.90
N SER A 334 11.21 -14.06 -3.58
CA SER A 334 10.07 -13.87 -4.46
C SER A 334 10.41 -13.11 -5.72
N SER A 335 11.22 -12.04 -5.60
CA SER A 335 11.56 -11.17 -6.71
C SER A 335 12.69 -11.71 -7.59
N PHE A 336 13.67 -12.38 -6.99
CA PHE A 336 14.90 -12.74 -7.69
C PHE A 336 15.24 -14.25 -7.67
N GLY A 337 14.53 -15.05 -6.86
CA GLY A 337 14.85 -16.47 -6.68
C GLY A 337 16.11 -16.72 -5.85
N TRP A 338 16.53 -15.73 -5.02
CA TRP A 338 17.63 -15.90 -4.08
C TRP A 338 17.13 -16.46 -2.75
N SER A 339 18.03 -16.81 -1.82
CA SER A 339 17.62 -17.39 -0.55
C SER A 339 16.74 -16.42 0.25
N PRO A 340 15.64 -16.89 0.87
CA PRO A 340 14.97 -16.10 1.90
C PRO A 340 15.87 -15.95 3.12
N LEU A 341 15.58 -14.96 3.95
CA LEU A 341 16.27 -14.73 5.22
C LEU A 341 15.28 -14.96 6.37
N HIS A 342 15.76 -15.66 7.41
CA HIS A 342 15.05 -15.81 8.67
C HIS A 342 15.96 -15.45 9.82
N ALA A 343 15.41 -14.88 10.90
CA ALA A 343 16.23 -14.52 12.05
C ALA A 343 15.54 -14.82 13.38
N LEU A 344 16.37 -15.04 14.39
CA LEU A 344 15.98 -15.05 15.80
C LEU A 344 16.84 -14.08 16.60
N GLN A 345 16.20 -13.18 17.34
CA GLN A 345 16.87 -12.23 18.20
C GLN A 345 16.55 -12.49 19.68
N THR A 346 17.58 -12.79 20.44
CA THR A 346 17.55 -12.91 21.90
C THR A 346 17.91 -11.58 22.57
N SER A 347 17.99 -11.55 23.91
CA SER A 347 18.50 -10.37 24.64
C SER A 347 19.96 -10.03 24.32
N ARG A 348 20.72 -10.95 23.72
CA ARG A 348 22.14 -10.75 23.43
C ARG A 348 22.50 -11.01 21.98
N TYR A 349 21.96 -12.06 21.38
CA TYR A 349 22.38 -12.51 20.06
C TYR A 349 21.27 -12.30 19.03
N HIS A 350 21.67 -11.87 17.84
CA HIS A 350 20.87 -11.88 16.63
C HIS A 350 21.48 -12.91 15.66
N TYR A 351 20.73 -13.97 15.38
CA TYR A 351 21.07 -15.02 14.45
C TYR A 351 20.26 -14.84 13.17
N ILE A 352 20.95 -14.82 12.03
CA ILE A 352 20.33 -14.74 10.69
C ILE A 352 20.67 -16.04 9.95
N GLU A 353 19.63 -16.82 9.63
CA GLU A 353 19.70 -17.97 8.75
C GLU A 353 19.77 -17.50 7.31
N ALA A 354 20.84 -17.85 6.64
CA ALA A 354 21.11 -17.60 5.23
C ALA A 354 22.06 -18.70 4.71
N PRO A 355 22.34 -18.80 3.41
CA PRO A 355 23.37 -19.73 2.89
C PRO A 355 24.72 -19.57 3.59
N THR A 356 25.08 -18.34 3.96
CA THR A 356 26.19 -18.05 4.90
C THR A 356 25.57 -17.51 6.18
N PRO A 357 25.46 -18.31 7.26
CA PRO A 357 24.80 -17.88 8.48
C PRO A 357 25.56 -16.77 9.20
N GLU A 358 24.81 -15.93 9.93
CA GLU A 358 25.37 -14.81 10.68
C GLU A 358 24.89 -14.85 12.14
N LEU A 359 25.77 -14.41 13.03
CA LEU A 359 25.49 -14.27 14.45
C LEU A 359 26.17 -13.00 14.98
N TYR A 360 25.36 -12.13 15.60
CA TYR A 360 25.85 -10.86 16.15
C TYR A 360 25.56 -10.76 17.64
N ASP A 361 26.50 -10.19 18.42
CA ASP A 361 26.24 -9.77 19.80
C ASP A 361 25.71 -8.35 19.80
N VAL A 362 24.40 -8.19 19.76
CA VAL A 362 23.72 -6.88 19.62
C VAL A 362 23.88 -5.96 20.82
N VAL A 363 24.50 -6.43 21.91
CA VAL A 363 24.85 -5.61 23.06
C VAL A 363 26.22 -5.00 22.89
N ALA A 364 27.21 -5.79 22.45
CA ALA A 364 28.59 -5.36 22.24
C ALA A 364 28.80 -4.71 20.85
N ASP A 365 27.99 -5.13 19.86
CA ASP A 365 28.04 -4.70 18.46
C ASP A 365 26.63 -4.39 17.96
N PRO A 366 25.99 -3.28 18.39
CA PRO A 366 24.65 -2.94 17.99
C PRO A 366 24.51 -2.61 16.48
N GLY A 367 25.63 -2.34 15.80
CA GLY A 367 25.68 -2.13 14.35
C GLY A 367 25.93 -3.39 13.54
N GLU A 368 25.99 -4.56 14.18
CA GLU A 368 26.05 -5.89 13.54
C GLU A 368 27.19 -6.03 12.50
N LYS A 369 28.37 -5.51 12.83
CA LYS A 369 29.55 -5.45 11.94
C LYS A 369 30.44 -6.68 12.02
N ASN A 370 30.36 -7.44 13.13
CA ASN A 370 31.27 -8.54 13.43
C ASN A 370 30.50 -9.86 13.50
N ASN A 371 30.49 -10.62 12.40
CA ASN A 371 29.85 -11.93 12.36
C ASN A 371 30.59 -12.94 13.23
N LEU A 372 29.97 -13.41 14.30
CA LEU A 372 30.47 -14.39 15.26
C LEU A 372 30.11 -15.84 14.88
N ALA A 373 29.31 -16.10 13.85
CA ALA A 373 28.89 -17.46 13.51
C ALA A 373 30.03 -18.44 13.32
N PRO A 374 31.17 -18.09 12.67
CA PRO A 374 32.31 -18.99 12.54
C PRO A 374 32.98 -19.32 13.86
N LEU A 375 32.84 -18.47 14.88
CA LEU A 375 33.49 -18.61 16.20
C LEU A 375 32.55 -19.21 17.25
N GLN A 376 31.25 -19.20 17.04
CA GLN A 376 30.24 -19.62 18.01
C GLN A 376 29.26 -20.65 17.44
N ALA A 377 29.76 -21.69 16.79
CA ALA A 377 28.96 -22.72 16.14
C ALA A 377 27.91 -23.38 17.06
N ALA A 378 28.23 -23.54 18.36
CA ALA A 378 27.29 -24.10 19.33
C ALA A 378 26.08 -23.17 19.58
N THR A 379 26.27 -21.85 19.61
CA THR A 379 25.19 -20.86 19.74
C THR A 379 24.35 -20.84 18.48
N VAL A 380 25.00 -20.90 17.32
CA VAL A 380 24.29 -20.98 16.00
C VAL A 380 23.38 -22.21 15.98
N ALA A 381 23.91 -23.41 16.28
CA ALA A 381 23.11 -24.64 16.26
C ALA A 381 21.88 -24.58 17.18
N VAL A 382 22.00 -24.00 18.38
CA VAL A 382 20.86 -23.86 19.31
C VAL A 382 19.81 -22.91 18.75
N LEU A 383 20.21 -21.80 18.13
CA LEU A 383 19.26 -20.82 17.55
C LEU A 383 18.63 -21.37 16.27
N GLU A 384 19.38 -22.08 15.46
CA GLU A 384 18.88 -22.78 14.27
C GLU A 384 17.81 -23.82 14.63
N ASP A 385 18.07 -24.68 15.64
CA ASP A 385 17.08 -25.66 16.13
C ASP A 385 15.79 -24.97 16.61
N LYS A 386 15.90 -23.85 17.33
CA LYS A 386 14.75 -23.06 17.78
C LYS A 386 13.99 -22.44 16.59
N LEU A 387 14.70 -21.91 15.62
CA LEU A 387 14.11 -21.33 14.42
C LEU A 387 13.34 -22.38 13.64
N GLN A 388 13.96 -23.53 13.37
CA GLN A 388 13.32 -24.64 12.67
C GLN A 388 12.10 -25.20 13.43
N ALA A 389 12.14 -25.21 14.77
CA ALA A 389 11.00 -25.58 15.59
C ALA A 389 9.85 -24.56 15.51
N LEU A 390 10.18 -23.25 15.39
CA LEU A 390 9.19 -22.18 15.21
C LEU A 390 8.52 -22.28 13.84
N LEU A 391 9.28 -22.39 12.75
CA LEU A 391 8.78 -22.42 11.36
C LEU A 391 7.86 -23.61 11.10
N ARG A 392 8.02 -24.71 11.85
CA ARG A 392 7.13 -25.87 11.76
C ARG A 392 5.78 -25.68 12.45
N LYS A 393 5.58 -24.58 13.20
CA LYS A 393 4.30 -24.29 13.89
C LYS A 393 3.29 -23.67 12.92
N ASN A 394 2.31 -24.46 12.50
CA ASN A 394 1.16 -24.00 11.71
C ASN A 394 1.55 -23.17 10.46
N PRO A 395 2.37 -23.66 9.54
CA PRO A 395 2.70 -22.93 8.34
C PRO A 395 1.42 -22.68 7.51
N PHE A 396 1.39 -21.55 6.82
CA PHE A 396 0.27 -21.18 5.96
C PHE A 396 0.00 -22.27 4.91
N GLN A 397 -1.27 -22.64 4.80
CA GLN A 397 -1.74 -23.52 3.74
C GLN A 397 -2.76 -22.74 2.92
N PRO A 398 -2.49 -22.47 1.63
CA PRO A 398 -3.46 -21.85 0.75
C PRO A 398 -4.78 -22.65 0.76
N ALA A 399 -5.91 -21.95 0.77
CA ALA A 399 -7.19 -22.63 0.60
C ALA A 399 -7.27 -23.19 -0.83
N GLU A 400 -7.83 -24.39 -1.01
CA GLU A 400 -8.02 -25.03 -2.34
C GLU A 400 -8.85 -24.15 -3.31
N SER A 401 -9.60 -23.19 -2.78
CA SER A 401 -10.41 -22.22 -3.50
C SER A 401 -9.89 -20.79 -3.45
N ALA A 402 -8.62 -20.56 -3.11
CA ALA A 402 -8.06 -19.21 -3.08
C ALA A 402 -8.15 -18.59 -4.49
N GLY A 403 -9.31 -17.99 -4.76
CA GLY A 403 -9.59 -17.26 -5.98
C GLY A 403 -8.73 -16.02 -6.06
N ALA A 404 -8.41 -15.67 -7.29
CA ALA A 404 -7.84 -14.42 -7.76
C ALA A 404 -6.94 -13.69 -6.75
N GLY A 405 -5.64 -13.70 -7.01
CA GLY A 405 -4.65 -12.85 -6.35
C GLY A 405 -5.04 -11.37 -6.37
N LEU A 406 -4.18 -10.51 -5.87
CA LEU A 406 -4.36 -9.06 -5.95
C LEU A 406 -4.79 -8.64 -7.34
N SER A 407 -5.66 -7.63 -7.39
CA SER A 407 -5.99 -7.01 -8.68
C SER A 407 -4.69 -6.53 -9.34
N ALA A 408 -4.64 -6.63 -10.66
CA ALA A 408 -3.48 -6.15 -11.42
C ALA A 408 -3.18 -4.65 -11.14
N ASP A 409 -4.19 -3.87 -10.76
CA ASP A 409 -4.05 -2.50 -10.28
C ASP A 409 -3.23 -2.42 -8.98
N ALA A 410 -3.51 -3.28 -8.02
CA ALA A 410 -2.74 -3.33 -6.78
C ALA A 410 -1.29 -3.78 -7.04
N LEU A 411 -1.06 -4.75 -7.93
CA LEU A 411 0.28 -5.18 -8.34
C LEU A 411 1.04 -4.09 -9.09
N GLU A 412 0.37 -3.35 -9.99
CA GLU A 412 1.00 -2.24 -10.71
C GLU A 412 1.39 -1.10 -9.76
N LYS A 413 0.51 -0.79 -8.82
CA LYS A 413 0.77 0.21 -7.81
C LYS A 413 1.95 -0.17 -6.89
N LEU A 414 2.13 -1.46 -6.58
CA LEU A 414 3.30 -1.94 -5.86
C LEU A 414 4.60 -1.78 -6.64
N ARG A 415 4.56 -2.04 -7.95
CA ARG A 415 5.74 -1.85 -8.82
C ARG A 415 6.17 -0.41 -8.92
N ALA A 416 5.20 0.49 -8.95
CA ALA A 416 5.46 1.92 -8.98
C ALA A 416 6.06 2.45 -7.66
N LEU A 417 5.94 1.69 -6.55
CA LEU A 417 6.56 1.97 -5.26
C LEU A 417 8.05 1.56 -5.19
N GLY A 418 8.63 1.11 -6.30
CA GLY A 418 9.99 0.54 -6.26
C GLY A 418 10.02 -0.89 -5.68
N TYR A 419 8.91 -1.35 -5.10
CA TYR A 419 8.77 -2.75 -4.72
C TYR A 419 8.67 -3.58 -6.01
N VAL A 420 9.73 -4.29 -6.31
CA VAL A 420 9.80 -5.19 -7.46
C VAL A 420 8.91 -6.40 -7.12
N ALA A 421 7.59 -6.24 -7.27
CA ALA A 421 6.62 -7.32 -7.08
C ALA A 421 6.68 -8.30 -8.26
N TYR A 422 7.87 -8.84 -8.51
CA TYR A 422 8.10 -9.88 -9.51
C TYR A 422 8.05 -11.23 -8.82
N HIS A 423 7.44 -12.20 -9.46
CA HIS A 423 7.46 -13.58 -8.98
C HIS A 423 8.43 -14.37 -9.83
N THR A 424 9.55 -14.79 -9.23
CA THR A 424 10.54 -15.66 -9.87
C THR A 424 10.17 -17.12 -9.56
N PRO A 425 9.78 -17.92 -10.54
CA PRO A 425 9.58 -19.33 -10.31
C PRO A 425 10.93 -19.98 -10.00
N VAL A 426 11.04 -20.59 -8.83
CA VAL A 426 12.24 -21.34 -8.43
C VAL A 426 12.00 -22.82 -8.68
N SER A 427 12.85 -23.47 -9.49
CA SER A 427 12.70 -24.87 -9.79
C SER A 427 13.12 -25.76 -8.60
N PRO A 428 12.57 -26.99 -8.49
CA PRO A 428 13.03 -27.95 -7.47
C PRO A 428 14.54 -28.24 -7.53
N GLU A 429 15.11 -28.23 -8.74
CA GLU A 429 16.54 -28.43 -8.96
C GLU A 429 17.37 -27.27 -8.40
N ALA A 430 16.92 -26.02 -8.58
CA ALA A 430 17.56 -24.82 -8.01
C ALA A 430 17.50 -24.85 -6.48
N LEU A 431 16.34 -25.22 -5.91
CA LEU A 431 16.20 -25.40 -4.47
C LEU A 431 17.17 -26.47 -3.94
N ALA A 432 17.31 -27.59 -4.63
CA ALA A 432 18.21 -28.69 -4.25
C ALA A 432 19.69 -28.33 -4.39
N ALA A 433 20.03 -27.46 -5.34
CA ALA A 433 21.40 -26.95 -5.54
C ALA A 433 21.83 -25.88 -4.53
N GLY A 434 20.87 -25.31 -3.81
CA GLY A 434 21.05 -24.16 -2.92
C GLY A 434 20.92 -22.83 -3.66
N LEU A 435 20.13 -21.93 -3.08
CA LEU A 435 19.87 -20.61 -3.68
C LEU A 435 21.03 -19.65 -3.38
N PRO A 436 21.27 -18.65 -4.25
CA PRO A 436 22.26 -17.61 -3.99
C PRO A 436 22.00 -16.86 -2.67
N ASP A 437 23.05 -16.58 -1.93
CA ASP A 437 22.97 -15.75 -0.74
C ASP A 437 22.66 -14.29 -1.14
N PRO A 438 21.59 -13.66 -0.63
CA PRO A 438 21.23 -12.28 -0.96
C PRO A 438 22.38 -11.28 -0.72
N LYS A 439 23.21 -11.52 0.30
CA LYS A 439 24.36 -10.65 0.60
C LYS A 439 25.38 -10.59 -0.53
N SER A 440 25.54 -11.68 -1.26
CA SER A 440 26.42 -11.72 -2.43
C SER A 440 25.83 -11.04 -3.67
N LYS A 441 24.53 -10.72 -3.62
CA LYS A 441 23.72 -10.17 -4.71
C LYS A 441 23.32 -8.70 -4.50
N LEU A 442 23.78 -8.10 -3.42
CA LEU A 442 23.41 -6.73 -3.05
C LEU A 442 23.76 -5.69 -4.12
N TRP A 443 24.88 -5.86 -4.80
CA TRP A 443 25.25 -4.96 -5.88
C TRP A 443 24.25 -5.01 -7.05
N GLU A 444 23.84 -6.22 -7.44
CA GLU A 444 22.83 -6.44 -8.49
C GLU A 444 21.51 -5.81 -8.11
N PHE A 445 21.08 -5.96 -6.87
CA PHE A 445 19.87 -5.35 -6.32
C PHE A 445 19.91 -3.82 -6.39
N ASN A 446 20.97 -3.20 -5.83
CA ASN A 446 21.13 -1.75 -5.85
C ASN A 446 21.19 -1.19 -7.29
N ALA A 447 21.90 -1.87 -8.20
CA ALA A 447 22.01 -1.46 -9.59
C ALA A 447 20.64 -1.51 -10.31
N ILE A 448 19.75 -2.45 -9.95
CA ILE A 448 18.37 -2.51 -10.49
C ILE A 448 17.55 -1.33 -9.96
N LEU A 449 17.65 -0.99 -8.68
CA LEU A 449 16.95 0.17 -8.09
C LEU A 449 17.43 1.47 -8.76
N GLU A 450 18.74 1.69 -8.82
CA GLU A 450 19.32 2.87 -9.48
C GLU A 450 18.93 2.97 -10.96
N ALA A 451 18.85 1.84 -11.68
CA ALA A 451 18.40 1.82 -13.06
C ALA A 451 16.91 2.20 -13.18
N SER A 452 16.08 1.74 -12.24
CA SER A 452 14.65 2.12 -12.15
C SER A 452 14.53 3.63 -11.96
N ASP A 453 15.25 4.20 -11.01
CA ASP A 453 15.27 5.64 -10.75
C ASP A 453 15.74 6.45 -11.96
N ALA A 454 16.78 5.97 -12.64
CA ALA A 454 17.27 6.59 -13.87
C ALA A 454 16.20 6.61 -14.98
N PHE A 455 15.42 5.53 -15.13
CA PHE A 455 14.32 5.47 -16.09
C PHE A 455 13.15 6.39 -15.70
N HIS A 456 12.84 6.51 -14.43
CA HIS A 456 11.84 7.46 -13.92
C HIS A 456 12.27 8.91 -14.16
N ALA A 457 13.54 9.21 -13.97
CA ALA A 457 14.13 10.51 -14.28
C ALA A 457 14.33 10.74 -15.82
N SER A 458 13.86 9.81 -16.67
CA SER A 458 14.05 9.83 -18.15
C SER A 458 15.53 9.80 -18.57
N ASN A 459 16.42 9.35 -17.70
CA ASN A 459 17.84 9.14 -18.01
C ASN A 459 18.09 7.71 -18.52
N PHE A 460 17.53 7.39 -19.68
CA PHE A 460 17.59 6.05 -20.27
C PHE A 460 19.02 5.50 -20.43
N PRO A 461 20.02 6.30 -20.91
CA PRO A 461 21.38 5.77 -21.07
C PRO A 461 22.02 5.29 -19.77
N ALA A 462 21.77 5.98 -18.66
CA ALA A 462 22.33 5.58 -17.36
C ALA A 462 21.68 4.26 -16.87
N GLY A 463 20.36 4.13 -16.96
CA GLY A 463 19.66 2.90 -16.59
C GLY A 463 20.05 1.71 -17.47
N GLU A 464 20.15 1.89 -18.78
CA GLU A 464 20.60 0.85 -19.72
C GLU A 464 22.04 0.38 -19.42
N ALA A 465 22.95 1.30 -19.06
CA ALA A 465 24.33 0.96 -18.69
C ALA A 465 24.41 0.12 -17.41
N LEU A 466 23.63 0.47 -16.39
CA LEU A 466 23.55 -0.30 -15.12
C LEU A 466 22.99 -1.69 -15.37
N LEU A 467 21.88 -1.81 -16.08
CA LEU A 467 21.27 -3.11 -16.37
C LEU A 467 22.16 -4.00 -17.26
N SER A 468 22.94 -3.41 -18.16
CA SER A 468 23.92 -4.17 -18.96
C SER A 468 24.98 -4.81 -18.07
N GLN A 469 25.49 -4.09 -17.06
CA GLN A 469 26.45 -4.64 -16.10
C GLN A 469 25.82 -5.75 -15.24
N VAL A 470 24.55 -5.61 -14.84
CA VAL A 470 23.81 -6.68 -14.14
C VAL A 470 23.69 -7.91 -15.05
N ALA A 471 23.32 -7.73 -16.32
CA ALA A 471 23.21 -8.83 -17.29
C ALA A 471 24.54 -9.58 -17.53
N GLU A 472 25.67 -8.88 -17.47
CA GLU A 472 26.98 -9.50 -17.58
C GLU A 472 27.33 -10.39 -16.38
N LYS A 473 26.96 -9.94 -15.18
CA LYS A 473 27.21 -10.67 -13.93
C LYS A 473 26.22 -11.81 -13.69
N ASP A 474 24.94 -11.57 -13.98
CA ASP A 474 23.87 -12.54 -13.82
C ASP A 474 22.98 -12.63 -15.07
N PRO A 475 23.44 -13.38 -16.10
CA PRO A 475 22.71 -13.48 -17.37
C PRO A 475 21.39 -14.25 -17.28
N GLN A 476 21.09 -14.90 -16.13
CA GLN A 476 19.83 -15.61 -15.89
C GLN A 476 18.75 -14.72 -15.23
N MET A 477 19.08 -13.50 -14.88
CA MET A 477 18.14 -12.57 -14.24
C MET A 477 17.13 -12.03 -15.27
N TYR A 478 15.95 -12.64 -15.34
CA TYR A 478 14.91 -12.34 -16.33
C TYR A 478 14.36 -10.91 -16.23
N ILE A 479 14.48 -10.29 -15.05
CA ILE A 479 13.98 -8.94 -14.81
C ILE A 479 14.75 -7.90 -15.62
N VAL A 480 16.04 -8.11 -15.84
CA VAL A 480 16.90 -7.18 -16.59
C VAL A 480 16.39 -6.99 -18.03
N PRO A 481 16.22 -8.02 -18.87
CA PRO A 481 15.66 -7.84 -20.20
C PRO A 481 14.19 -7.34 -20.14
N PHE A 482 13.41 -7.61 -19.11
CA PHE A 482 12.08 -7.00 -18.95
C PHE A 482 12.18 -5.46 -18.82
N MET A 483 13.01 -4.96 -17.90
CA MET A 483 13.18 -3.53 -17.68
C MET A 483 13.75 -2.83 -18.93
N LEU A 484 14.71 -3.44 -19.62
CA LEU A 484 15.22 -2.95 -20.90
C LEU A 484 14.12 -2.88 -21.97
N GLY A 485 13.22 -3.88 -21.99
CA GLY A 485 12.06 -3.90 -22.88
C GLY A 485 11.08 -2.76 -22.62
N GLU A 486 10.77 -2.49 -21.37
CA GLU A 486 9.91 -1.36 -20.97
C GLU A 486 10.57 -0.02 -21.28
N ALA A 487 11.87 0.14 -21.01
CA ALA A 487 12.62 1.35 -21.35
C ALA A 487 12.65 1.61 -22.88
N ALA A 488 12.94 0.59 -23.67
CA ALA A 488 12.93 0.66 -25.12
C ALA A 488 11.53 0.99 -25.67
N ALA A 489 10.46 0.40 -25.09
CA ALA A 489 9.08 0.69 -25.49
C ALA A 489 8.70 2.16 -25.18
N ARG A 490 9.08 2.70 -24.02
CA ARG A 490 8.90 4.13 -23.68
C ARG A 490 9.65 5.03 -24.66
N ALA A 491 10.84 4.63 -25.09
CA ALA A 491 11.63 5.32 -26.10
C ALA A 491 11.14 5.07 -27.54
N GLN A 492 10.02 4.36 -27.73
CA GLN A 492 9.45 3.98 -29.04
C GLN A 492 10.40 3.14 -29.93
N LYS A 493 11.39 2.50 -29.34
CA LYS A 493 12.32 1.58 -30.01
C LYS A 493 11.68 0.16 -30.07
N TRP A 494 10.60 0.03 -30.83
CA TRP A 494 9.72 -1.15 -30.82
C TRP A 494 10.43 -2.48 -31.13
N ALA A 495 11.38 -2.47 -32.06
CA ALA A 495 12.14 -3.67 -32.41
C ALA A 495 13.06 -4.13 -31.27
N GLU A 496 13.77 -3.19 -30.63
CA GLU A 496 14.62 -3.47 -29.47
C GLU A 496 13.77 -3.99 -28.28
N ALA A 497 12.64 -3.34 -28.00
CA ALA A 497 11.70 -3.76 -26.96
C ALA A 497 11.20 -5.19 -27.19
N SER A 498 10.85 -5.54 -28.44
CA SER A 498 10.40 -6.90 -28.78
C SER A 498 11.47 -7.96 -28.48
N VAL A 499 12.73 -7.68 -28.85
CA VAL A 499 13.85 -8.60 -28.57
C VAL A 499 14.07 -8.76 -27.07
N ALA A 500 14.00 -7.67 -26.32
CA ALA A 500 14.20 -7.67 -24.87
C ALA A 500 13.09 -8.47 -24.14
N PHE A 501 11.81 -8.24 -24.47
CA PHE A 501 10.70 -9.04 -23.90
C PHE A 501 10.80 -10.53 -24.28
N GLN A 502 11.19 -10.86 -25.52
CA GLN A 502 11.40 -12.25 -25.92
C GLN A 502 12.53 -12.89 -25.10
N LYS A 503 13.63 -12.16 -24.86
CA LYS A 503 14.71 -12.64 -24.01
C LYS A 503 14.24 -12.88 -22.57
N CYS A 504 13.44 -11.97 -22.04
CA CYS A 504 12.79 -12.15 -20.72
C CYS A 504 11.98 -13.44 -20.69
N LEU A 505 11.14 -13.69 -21.68
CA LEU A 505 10.27 -14.89 -21.78
C LEU A 505 11.04 -16.19 -22.03
N GLN A 506 12.25 -16.13 -22.58
CA GLN A 506 13.16 -17.28 -22.63
C GLN A 506 13.65 -17.68 -21.23
N LEU A 507 13.88 -16.69 -20.35
CA LEU A 507 14.36 -16.90 -18.98
C LEU A 507 13.20 -17.21 -18.02
N ASN A 508 12.05 -16.56 -18.18
CA ASN A 508 10.84 -16.79 -17.41
C ASN A 508 9.61 -16.92 -18.34
N PRO A 509 9.29 -18.15 -18.81
CA PRO A 509 8.20 -18.38 -19.76
C PRO A 509 6.78 -18.09 -19.22
N THR A 510 6.62 -17.91 -17.91
CA THR A 510 5.32 -17.69 -17.28
C THR A 510 5.06 -16.21 -16.93
N PHE A 511 6.00 -15.33 -17.26
CA PHE A 511 5.94 -13.91 -16.87
C PHE A 511 4.93 -13.13 -17.73
N ASP A 512 3.70 -13.03 -17.23
CA ASP A 512 2.54 -12.46 -17.93
C ASP A 512 2.75 -11.00 -18.36
N GLN A 513 3.57 -10.25 -17.64
CA GLN A 513 3.86 -8.84 -17.94
C GLN A 513 4.74 -8.67 -19.15
N ALA A 514 5.78 -9.49 -19.30
CA ALA A 514 6.59 -9.48 -20.51
C ALA A 514 5.76 -9.93 -21.72
N MET A 515 4.81 -10.88 -21.53
CA MET A 515 3.86 -11.25 -22.58
C MET A 515 2.97 -10.06 -22.97
N THR A 516 2.48 -9.30 -22.01
CA THR A 516 1.66 -8.10 -22.23
C THR A 516 2.48 -6.99 -22.91
N GLY A 517 3.70 -6.74 -22.43
CA GLY A 517 4.63 -5.77 -23.06
C GLY A 517 4.95 -6.16 -24.51
N LEU A 518 5.21 -7.44 -24.76
CA LEU A 518 5.46 -7.96 -26.10
C LEU A 518 4.21 -7.82 -26.99
N SER A 519 3.02 -8.11 -26.49
CA SER A 519 1.76 -7.90 -27.21
C SER A 519 1.63 -6.45 -27.67
N ARG A 520 1.78 -5.50 -26.75
CA ARG A 520 1.73 -4.06 -27.06
C ARG A 520 2.72 -3.67 -28.16
N VAL A 521 3.97 -4.08 -28.01
CA VAL A 521 5.03 -3.76 -28.98
C VAL A 521 4.76 -4.35 -30.36
N LEU A 522 4.23 -5.58 -30.43
CA LEU A 522 3.89 -6.23 -31.69
C LEU A 522 2.77 -5.51 -32.46
N VAL A 523 1.83 -4.85 -31.75
CA VAL A 523 0.83 -3.99 -32.40
C VAL A 523 1.50 -2.85 -33.16
N TYR A 524 2.49 -2.17 -32.55
CA TYR A 524 3.23 -1.09 -33.22
C TYR A 524 4.11 -1.60 -34.36
N LEU A 525 4.55 -2.85 -34.32
CA LEU A 525 5.28 -3.50 -35.41
C LEU A 525 4.36 -4.06 -36.53
N GLY A 526 3.04 -3.88 -36.42
CA GLY A 526 2.05 -4.37 -37.39
C GLY A 526 1.77 -5.86 -37.33
N LYS A 527 2.23 -6.57 -36.30
CA LYS A 527 2.09 -8.01 -36.12
C LYS A 527 0.87 -8.35 -35.22
N THR A 528 -0.31 -7.96 -35.68
CA THR A 528 -1.53 -7.94 -34.87
C THR A 528 -1.93 -9.33 -34.38
N ASP A 529 -1.80 -10.38 -35.21
CA ASP A 529 -2.18 -11.75 -34.83
C ASP A 529 -1.25 -12.32 -33.74
N GLU A 530 0.08 -12.07 -33.89
CA GLU A 530 1.05 -12.45 -32.87
C GLU A 530 0.77 -11.69 -31.55
N ALA A 531 0.42 -10.41 -31.63
CA ALA A 531 0.07 -9.57 -30.48
C ALA A 531 -1.11 -10.15 -29.71
N ALA A 532 -2.20 -10.49 -30.42
CA ALA A 532 -3.38 -11.11 -29.78
C ALA A 532 -3.05 -12.46 -29.11
N LEU A 533 -2.18 -13.27 -29.72
CA LEU A 533 -1.73 -14.51 -29.12
C LEU A 533 -1.00 -14.28 -27.79
N TRP A 534 -0.09 -13.30 -27.75
CA TRP A 534 0.67 -12.98 -26.53
C TRP A 534 -0.22 -12.40 -25.44
N ALA A 535 -1.20 -11.53 -25.77
CA ALA A 535 -2.20 -11.05 -24.82
C ALA A 535 -2.99 -12.21 -24.22
N ARG A 536 -3.48 -13.16 -25.03
CA ARG A 536 -4.19 -14.34 -24.55
C ARG A 536 -3.30 -15.25 -23.71
N ASN A 537 -2.01 -15.40 -24.04
CA ASN A 537 -1.07 -16.15 -23.22
C ASN A 537 -0.86 -15.49 -21.86
N ALA A 538 -0.74 -14.16 -21.81
CA ALA A 538 -0.68 -13.41 -20.56
C ALA A 538 -1.91 -13.66 -19.68
N LEU A 539 -3.13 -13.62 -20.27
CA LEU A 539 -4.38 -13.90 -19.58
C LEU A 539 -4.54 -15.35 -19.10
N LYS A 540 -3.88 -16.28 -19.78
CA LYS A 540 -3.83 -17.68 -19.37
C LYS A 540 -2.96 -17.89 -18.13
N GLN A 541 -1.87 -17.12 -18.02
CA GLN A 541 -1.02 -17.13 -16.83
C GLN A 541 -1.66 -16.33 -15.69
N ASN A 542 -2.22 -15.15 -15.98
CA ASN A 542 -2.84 -14.28 -15.00
C ASN A 542 -4.17 -13.71 -15.55
N PRO A 543 -5.32 -14.34 -15.26
CA PRO A 543 -6.63 -13.84 -15.67
C PRO A 543 -6.99 -12.45 -15.12
N ALA A 544 -6.29 -11.99 -14.06
CA ALA A 544 -6.46 -10.66 -13.47
C ALA A 544 -5.55 -9.57 -14.10
N ASN A 545 -4.80 -9.90 -15.14
CA ASN A 545 -3.98 -8.92 -15.86
C ASN A 545 -4.88 -7.99 -16.73
N TYR A 546 -5.33 -6.87 -16.13
CA TYR A 546 -6.20 -5.91 -16.81
C TYR A 546 -5.54 -5.26 -18.05
N ARG A 547 -4.20 -5.13 -18.04
CA ARG A 547 -3.47 -4.58 -19.20
C ARG A 547 -3.56 -5.53 -20.38
N ALA A 548 -3.42 -6.83 -20.14
CA ALA A 548 -3.59 -7.82 -21.20
C ALA A 548 -5.02 -7.83 -21.76
N TRP A 549 -6.04 -7.68 -20.90
CA TRP A 549 -7.42 -7.47 -21.34
C TRP A 549 -7.57 -6.19 -22.16
N TYR A 550 -6.95 -5.10 -21.72
CA TYR A 550 -6.99 -3.82 -22.44
C TYR A 550 -6.31 -3.91 -23.80
N GLU A 551 -5.09 -4.50 -23.87
CA GLU A 551 -4.38 -4.71 -25.12
C GLU A 551 -5.17 -5.61 -26.09
N LEU A 552 -5.78 -6.67 -25.59
CA LEU A 552 -6.65 -7.54 -26.41
C LEU A 552 -7.84 -6.77 -26.96
N GLY A 553 -8.52 -6.00 -26.14
CA GLY A 553 -9.62 -5.12 -26.55
C GLY A 553 -9.19 -4.07 -27.57
N LEU A 554 -8.00 -3.46 -27.44
CA LEU A 554 -7.44 -2.54 -28.46
C LEU A 554 -7.25 -3.25 -29.81
N ILE A 555 -6.74 -4.47 -29.80
CA ILE A 555 -6.54 -5.26 -31.01
C ILE A 555 -7.90 -5.59 -31.63
N GLU A 556 -8.85 -6.12 -30.84
CA GLU A 556 -10.15 -6.59 -31.31
C GLU A 556 -11.09 -5.43 -31.71
N SER A 557 -10.88 -4.23 -31.17
CA SER A 557 -11.69 -3.04 -31.54
C SER A 557 -11.70 -2.73 -33.03
N LYS A 558 -10.72 -3.21 -33.78
CA LYS A 558 -10.59 -3.02 -35.24
C LYS A 558 -11.37 -4.05 -36.04
N THR A 559 -11.67 -5.20 -35.49
CA THR A 559 -12.25 -6.37 -36.20
C THR A 559 -13.57 -6.83 -35.60
N ASP A 560 -13.66 -6.89 -34.27
CA ASP A 560 -14.86 -7.32 -33.51
C ASP A 560 -15.10 -6.41 -32.31
N LYS A 561 -15.99 -5.42 -32.52
CA LYS A 561 -16.32 -4.46 -31.46
C LYS A 561 -17.01 -5.10 -30.26
N ASN A 562 -17.73 -6.22 -30.43
CA ASN A 562 -18.40 -6.88 -29.31
C ASN A 562 -17.39 -7.61 -28.42
N ALA A 563 -16.43 -8.30 -29.03
CA ALA A 563 -15.31 -8.89 -28.31
C ALA A 563 -14.50 -7.82 -27.54
N ALA A 564 -14.15 -6.72 -28.22
CA ALA A 564 -13.42 -5.61 -27.62
C ALA A 564 -14.17 -4.99 -26.39
N ILE A 565 -15.49 -4.83 -26.49
CA ILE A 565 -16.30 -4.34 -25.36
C ILE A 565 -16.23 -5.34 -24.18
N ALA A 566 -16.35 -6.64 -24.46
CA ALA A 566 -16.27 -7.66 -23.42
C ALA A 566 -14.90 -7.66 -22.72
N ASP A 567 -13.82 -7.51 -23.48
CA ASP A 567 -12.45 -7.44 -22.95
C ASP A 567 -12.23 -6.16 -22.13
N TYR A 568 -12.68 -5.02 -22.63
CA TYR A 568 -12.61 -3.77 -21.89
C TYR A 568 -13.47 -3.79 -20.62
N GLN A 569 -14.65 -4.42 -20.63
CA GLN A 569 -15.46 -4.61 -19.44
C GLN A 569 -14.77 -5.50 -18.41
N LYS A 570 -14.05 -6.55 -18.85
CA LYS A 570 -13.17 -7.35 -17.98
C LYS A 570 -12.06 -6.49 -17.38
N ALA A 571 -11.36 -5.72 -18.21
CA ALA A 571 -10.33 -4.80 -17.73
C ALA A 571 -10.91 -3.79 -16.72
N VAL A 572 -12.09 -3.20 -16.99
CA VAL A 572 -12.78 -2.26 -16.09
C VAL A 572 -13.20 -2.92 -14.78
N SER A 573 -13.63 -4.19 -14.80
CA SER A 573 -14.03 -4.91 -13.59
C SER A 573 -12.84 -5.16 -12.65
N ILE A 574 -11.63 -5.21 -13.19
CA ILE A 574 -10.39 -5.38 -12.44
C ILE A 574 -9.83 -4.01 -12.05
N GLN A 575 -9.72 -3.09 -13.03
CA GLN A 575 -9.19 -1.74 -12.86
C GLN A 575 -10.19 -0.70 -13.38
N GLY A 576 -11.08 -0.27 -12.50
CA GLY A 576 -12.17 0.66 -12.85
C GLY A 576 -11.76 2.12 -13.05
N ASN A 577 -10.55 2.51 -12.62
CA ASN A 577 -10.10 3.91 -12.58
C ASN A 577 -9.03 4.25 -13.63
N LEU A 578 -8.92 3.46 -14.70
CA LEU A 578 -8.00 3.75 -15.79
C LEU A 578 -8.68 4.65 -16.83
N ALA A 579 -8.25 5.91 -16.90
CA ALA A 579 -8.87 6.93 -17.75
C ALA A 579 -8.88 6.57 -19.26
N PRO A 580 -7.78 6.09 -19.88
CA PRO A 580 -7.79 5.66 -21.28
C PRO A 580 -8.79 4.51 -21.56
N LEU A 581 -8.83 3.50 -20.67
CA LEU A 581 -9.72 2.36 -20.80
C LEU A 581 -11.20 2.80 -20.75
N ARG A 582 -11.54 3.69 -19.79
CA ARG A 582 -12.90 4.26 -19.70
C ARG A 582 -13.28 5.05 -20.94
N ARG A 583 -12.36 5.86 -21.48
CA ARG A 583 -12.59 6.60 -22.71
C ARG A 583 -12.84 5.65 -23.88
N ASP A 584 -11.96 4.68 -24.08
CA ASP A 584 -12.00 3.78 -25.25
C ASP A 584 -13.26 2.88 -25.21
N LEU A 585 -13.64 2.38 -24.04
CA LEU A 585 -14.90 1.65 -23.83
C LEU A 585 -16.12 2.54 -24.11
N GLY A 586 -16.11 3.78 -23.59
CA GLY A 586 -17.17 4.76 -23.84
C GLY A 586 -17.34 5.10 -25.31
N LEU A 587 -16.21 5.21 -26.05
CA LEU A 587 -16.24 5.44 -27.50
C LEU A 587 -16.79 4.24 -28.29
N LEU A 588 -16.49 2.99 -27.87
CA LEU A 588 -17.07 1.80 -28.49
C LEU A 588 -18.58 1.73 -28.27
N PHE A 589 -19.07 2.01 -27.06
CA PHE A 589 -20.49 2.09 -26.78
C PHE A 589 -21.17 3.20 -27.58
N PHE A 590 -20.52 4.36 -27.73
CA PHE A 590 -21.00 5.44 -28.58
C PHE A 590 -21.15 4.99 -30.04
N GLN A 591 -20.15 4.30 -30.58
CA GLN A 591 -20.19 3.78 -31.96
C GLN A 591 -21.29 2.72 -32.15
N GLN A 592 -21.67 2.01 -31.10
CA GLN A 592 -22.81 1.08 -31.09
C GLN A 592 -24.17 1.77 -30.79
N GLN A 593 -24.19 3.10 -30.68
CA GLN A 593 -25.34 3.90 -30.31
C GLN A 593 -25.93 3.58 -28.92
N ASN A 594 -25.15 2.88 -28.06
CA ASN A 594 -25.50 2.69 -26.66
C ASN A 594 -25.07 3.93 -25.84
N TYR A 595 -25.85 5.02 -26.02
CA TYR A 595 -25.53 6.33 -25.47
C TYR A 595 -25.58 6.37 -23.93
N ALA A 596 -26.32 5.47 -23.29
CA ALA A 596 -26.41 5.42 -21.84
C ALA A 596 -25.05 4.98 -21.23
N GLU A 597 -24.53 3.85 -21.68
CA GLU A 597 -23.23 3.32 -21.29
C GLU A 597 -22.08 4.25 -21.73
N ALA A 598 -22.17 4.79 -22.96
CA ALA A 598 -21.21 5.75 -23.46
C ALA A 598 -21.09 6.96 -22.52
N ALA A 599 -22.22 7.54 -22.10
CA ALA A 599 -22.23 8.68 -21.18
C ALA A 599 -21.63 8.34 -19.81
N GLU A 600 -21.87 7.15 -19.29
CA GLU A 600 -21.31 6.71 -18.00
C GLU A 600 -19.77 6.61 -18.08
N HIS A 601 -19.28 5.88 -19.07
CA HIS A 601 -17.83 5.65 -19.20
C HIS A 601 -17.06 6.90 -19.61
N LEU A 602 -17.58 7.73 -20.53
CA LEU A 602 -16.95 9.00 -20.92
C LEU A 602 -16.95 10.01 -19.76
N ALA A 603 -18.04 10.08 -18.98
CA ALA A 603 -18.08 10.93 -17.79
C ALA A 603 -17.02 10.49 -16.77
N LYS A 604 -16.88 9.17 -16.56
CA LYS A 604 -15.85 8.64 -15.66
C LYS A 604 -14.43 8.91 -16.16
N ALA A 605 -14.20 8.83 -17.48
CA ALA A 605 -12.91 9.21 -18.07
C ALA A 605 -12.59 10.69 -17.82
N ALA A 606 -13.59 11.59 -17.96
CA ALA A 606 -13.45 13.00 -17.65
C ALA A 606 -13.15 13.26 -16.16
N GLU A 607 -13.84 12.57 -15.24
CA GLU A 607 -13.57 12.63 -13.80
C GLU A 607 -12.14 12.17 -13.47
N LEU A 608 -11.61 11.21 -14.22
CA LEU A 608 -10.26 10.68 -14.09
C LEU A 608 -9.20 11.54 -14.81
N GLY A 609 -9.57 12.72 -15.30
CA GLY A 609 -8.64 13.72 -15.81
C GLY A 609 -8.46 13.75 -17.33
N VAL A 610 -9.18 12.95 -18.13
CA VAL A 610 -9.17 13.13 -19.58
C VAL A 610 -9.87 14.45 -19.92
N ASN A 611 -9.11 15.40 -20.42
CA ASN A 611 -9.58 16.74 -20.70
C ASN A 611 -9.28 17.12 -22.16
N ASP A 612 -9.98 16.48 -23.12
CA ASP A 612 -9.90 16.77 -24.53
C ASP A 612 -11.29 17.11 -25.13
N ALA A 613 -11.29 17.96 -26.16
CA ALA A 613 -12.51 18.43 -26.79
C ALA A 613 -13.34 17.31 -27.44
N PRO A 614 -12.78 16.31 -28.11
CA PRO A 614 -13.52 15.17 -28.65
C PRO A 614 -14.28 14.39 -27.58
N LEU A 615 -13.64 14.08 -26.43
CA LEU A 615 -14.30 13.37 -25.34
C LEU A 615 -15.56 14.09 -24.86
N TYR A 616 -15.46 15.40 -24.59
CA TYR A 616 -16.59 16.19 -24.12
C TYR A 616 -17.67 16.38 -25.18
N ASN A 617 -17.31 16.39 -26.47
CA ASN A 617 -18.28 16.39 -27.56
C ASN A 617 -19.07 15.07 -27.60
N PHE A 618 -18.41 13.90 -27.56
CA PHE A 618 -19.09 12.60 -27.51
C PHE A 618 -19.93 12.43 -26.24
N LEU A 619 -19.45 12.91 -25.10
CA LEU A 619 -20.17 12.91 -23.84
C LEU A 619 -21.46 13.78 -23.96
N GLY A 620 -21.33 14.97 -24.55
CA GLY A 620 -22.44 15.86 -24.79
C GLY A 620 -23.51 15.26 -25.71
N ILE A 621 -23.11 14.62 -26.81
CA ILE A 621 -24.00 13.90 -27.72
C ILE A 621 -24.70 12.77 -26.96
N SER A 622 -23.99 11.99 -26.17
CA SER A 622 -24.53 10.86 -25.39
C SER A 622 -25.56 11.34 -24.37
N TYR A 623 -25.29 12.44 -23.67
CA TYR A 623 -26.29 13.09 -22.80
C TYR A 623 -27.51 13.62 -23.57
N GLY A 624 -27.29 14.15 -24.78
CA GLY A 624 -28.38 14.59 -25.65
C GLY A 624 -29.34 13.45 -26.00
N HIS A 625 -28.81 12.31 -26.48
CA HIS A 625 -29.57 11.12 -26.80
C HIS A 625 -30.28 10.49 -25.61
N THR A 626 -29.71 10.59 -24.40
CA THR A 626 -30.34 10.11 -23.16
C THR A 626 -31.23 11.14 -22.48
N ASN A 627 -31.61 12.22 -23.19
CA ASN A 627 -32.46 13.31 -22.72
C ASN A 627 -31.96 14.05 -21.47
N ARG A 628 -30.66 14.02 -21.20
CA ARG A 628 -29.98 14.76 -20.10
C ARG A 628 -29.49 16.11 -20.63
N LEU A 629 -30.41 16.91 -21.22
CA LEU A 629 -30.06 18.12 -21.98
C LEU A 629 -29.21 19.15 -21.23
N PRO A 630 -29.43 19.45 -19.93
CA PRO A 630 -28.55 20.38 -19.20
C PRO A 630 -27.08 19.90 -19.16
N LYS A 631 -26.86 18.59 -18.92
CA LYS A 631 -25.50 17.99 -18.93
C LYS A 631 -24.91 17.98 -20.35
N ALA A 632 -25.72 17.78 -21.38
CA ALA A 632 -25.29 17.89 -22.77
C ALA A 632 -24.72 19.29 -23.08
N VAL A 633 -25.47 20.33 -22.73
CA VAL A 633 -25.05 21.74 -22.92
C VAL A 633 -23.74 22.03 -22.15
N GLU A 634 -23.63 21.58 -20.92
CA GLU A 634 -22.42 21.77 -20.11
C GLU A 634 -21.20 21.12 -20.76
N SER A 635 -21.31 19.85 -21.16
CA SER A 635 -20.23 19.10 -21.81
C SER A 635 -19.82 19.72 -23.13
N LEU A 636 -20.78 20.10 -24.00
CA LEU A 636 -20.50 20.72 -25.30
C LEU A 636 -19.85 22.09 -25.16
N LYS A 637 -20.28 22.90 -24.19
CA LYS A 637 -19.60 24.15 -23.85
C LYS A 637 -18.18 23.91 -23.36
N HIS A 638 -17.94 22.82 -22.63
CA HIS A 638 -16.60 22.47 -22.19
C HIS A 638 -15.74 22.08 -23.41
N ALA A 639 -16.24 21.27 -24.33
CA ALA A 639 -15.56 20.95 -25.57
C ALA A 639 -15.16 22.22 -26.35
N ILE A 640 -16.07 23.18 -26.50
CA ILE A 640 -15.81 24.46 -27.19
C ILE A 640 -14.79 25.34 -26.44
N ARG A 641 -14.76 25.28 -25.11
CA ARG A 641 -13.71 26.00 -24.35
C ARG A 641 -12.31 25.44 -24.60
N ILE A 642 -12.19 24.11 -24.75
CA ILE A 642 -10.93 23.45 -25.05
C ILE A 642 -10.52 23.71 -26.50
N ASP A 643 -11.46 23.49 -27.43
CA ASP A 643 -11.23 23.76 -28.86
C ASP A 643 -12.39 24.59 -29.45
N PRO A 644 -12.25 25.93 -29.51
CA PRO A 644 -13.24 26.81 -30.12
C PRO A 644 -13.46 26.62 -31.63
N LYS A 645 -12.62 25.81 -32.29
CA LYS A 645 -12.73 25.52 -33.72
C LYS A 645 -13.38 24.15 -34.01
N LEU A 646 -13.78 23.41 -32.99
CA LEU A 646 -14.47 22.14 -33.14
C LEU A 646 -15.92 22.38 -33.61
N ALA A 647 -16.10 22.46 -34.93
CA ALA A 647 -17.40 22.80 -35.57
C ALA A 647 -18.51 21.82 -35.18
N GLU A 648 -18.19 20.53 -35.00
CA GLU A 648 -19.13 19.50 -34.54
C GLU A 648 -19.68 19.81 -33.13
N ALA A 649 -18.89 20.37 -32.24
CA ALA A 649 -19.33 20.72 -30.88
C ALA A 649 -20.34 21.89 -30.91
N HIS A 650 -20.11 22.89 -31.76
CA HIS A 650 -21.07 23.98 -32.00
C HIS A 650 -22.37 23.46 -32.58
N LEU A 651 -22.31 22.60 -33.60
CA LEU A 651 -23.48 21.97 -34.19
C LEU A 651 -24.31 21.21 -33.12
N ASN A 652 -23.67 20.37 -32.34
CA ASN A 652 -24.33 19.55 -31.30
C ASN A 652 -24.89 20.42 -30.18
N LEU A 653 -24.23 21.53 -29.83
CA LEU A 653 -24.74 22.50 -28.85
C LEU A 653 -25.97 23.21 -29.39
N GLY A 654 -25.99 23.54 -30.68
CA GLY A 654 -27.17 24.07 -31.36
C GLY A 654 -28.36 23.12 -31.24
N TYR A 655 -28.19 21.83 -31.53
CA TYR A 655 -29.22 20.81 -31.33
C TYR A 655 -29.67 20.69 -29.88
N ALA A 656 -28.77 20.74 -28.91
CA ALA A 656 -29.12 20.67 -27.50
C ALA A 656 -29.94 21.88 -27.06
N TYR A 657 -29.62 23.10 -27.52
CA TYR A 657 -30.38 24.32 -27.27
C TYR A 657 -31.77 24.30 -27.94
N GLN A 658 -31.86 23.82 -29.18
CA GLN A 658 -33.12 23.68 -29.88
C GLN A 658 -34.07 22.76 -29.11
N ARG A 659 -33.57 21.61 -28.64
CA ARG A 659 -34.39 20.68 -27.82
C ARG A 659 -34.79 21.26 -26.45
N LEU A 660 -34.07 22.26 -25.95
CA LEU A 660 -34.46 23.03 -24.76
C LEU A 660 -35.40 24.21 -25.05
N GLY A 661 -35.80 24.45 -26.32
CA GLY A 661 -36.60 25.59 -26.73
C GLY A 661 -35.84 26.92 -26.72
N GLN A 662 -34.52 26.92 -26.70
CA GLN A 662 -33.66 28.09 -26.66
C GLN A 662 -33.22 28.49 -28.09
N GLU A 663 -34.20 28.88 -28.90
CA GLU A 663 -34.03 29.14 -30.35
C GLU A 663 -32.91 30.12 -30.68
N SER A 664 -32.83 31.25 -29.94
CA SER A 664 -31.80 32.28 -30.19
C SER A 664 -30.39 31.74 -29.97
N ALA A 665 -30.21 30.95 -28.92
CA ALA A 665 -28.91 30.32 -28.62
C ALA A 665 -28.57 29.24 -29.67
N ALA A 666 -29.55 28.45 -30.09
CA ALA A 666 -29.37 27.42 -31.12
C ALA A 666 -28.89 28.03 -32.44
N ARG A 667 -29.58 29.10 -32.93
CA ARG A 667 -29.17 29.79 -34.18
C ARG A 667 -27.74 30.33 -34.13
N LYS A 668 -27.35 30.88 -32.99
CA LYS A 668 -25.98 31.36 -32.81
C LYS A 668 -24.95 30.23 -33.00
N GLU A 669 -25.18 29.08 -32.37
CA GLU A 669 -24.25 27.97 -32.46
C GLU A 669 -24.26 27.29 -33.84
N TYR A 670 -25.42 27.20 -34.52
CA TYR A 670 -25.50 26.75 -35.91
C TYR A 670 -24.72 27.68 -36.86
N GLY A 671 -24.87 29.00 -36.68
CA GLY A 671 -24.12 29.98 -37.44
C GLY A 671 -22.62 29.85 -37.28
N GLU A 672 -22.15 29.55 -36.05
CA GLU A 672 -20.75 29.33 -35.77
C GLU A 672 -20.24 28.01 -36.38
N ALA A 673 -21.03 26.93 -36.28
CA ALA A 673 -20.70 25.66 -36.93
C ALA A 673 -20.58 25.81 -38.47
N CYS A 674 -21.53 26.53 -39.09
CA CYS A 674 -21.48 26.87 -40.53
C CYS A 674 -20.25 27.70 -40.89
N ARG A 675 -19.91 28.72 -40.08
CA ARG A 675 -18.73 29.57 -40.31
C ARG A 675 -17.45 28.76 -40.25
N LEU A 676 -17.38 27.76 -39.38
CA LEU A 676 -16.17 26.91 -39.22
C LEU A 676 -16.10 25.83 -40.29
N GLN A 677 -17.24 25.25 -40.71
CA GLN A 677 -17.31 24.23 -41.75
C GLN A 677 -18.58 24.38 -42.59
N GLU A 678 -18.41 24.72 -43.90
CA GLU A 678 -19.50 25.00 -44.84
C GLU A 678 -20.51 23.87 -44.99
N ARG A 679 -20.09 22.61 -44.78
CA ARG A 679 -20.98 21.44 -44.85
C ARG A 679 -22.10 21.50 -43.78
N PHE A 680 -21.93 22.24 -42.71
CA PHE A 680 -22.96 22.39 -41.65
C PHE A 680 -23.98 23.50 -41.92
N CYS A 681 -23.76 24.33 -42.91
CA CYS A 681 -24.72 25.40 -43.27
C CYS A 681 -26.07 24.85 -43.73
N GLN A 682 -26.11 23.65 -44.30
CA GLN A 682 -27.33 22.99 -44.76
C GLN A 682 -28.09 22.29 -43.63
N LEU A 683 -27.50 22.17 -42.44
CA LEU A 683 -28.10 21.48 -41.29
C LEU A 683 -28.78 22.45 -40.30
N ASP A 684 -28.80 23.76 -40.59
CA ASP A 684 -29.58 24.73 -39.81
C ASP A 684 -31.06 24.53 -40.06
N PRO A 685 -31.85 24.09 -39.05
CA PRO A 685 -33.30 23.88 -39.21
C PRO A 685 -34.08 25.15 -39.59
N ALA A 686 -33.47 26.35 -39.46
CA ALA A 686 -34.08 27.62 -39.86
C ALA A 686 -33.98 27.87 -41.37
N THR A 687 -33.14 27.14 -42.09
CA THR A 687 -32.94 27.28 -43.56
C THR A 687 -33.75 26.25 -44.35
N HIS A 688 -34.33 25.22 -43.69
CA HIS A 688 -35.24 24.24 -44.28
C HIS A 688 -36.38 24.01 -43.30
N PRO A 689 -37.60 24.69 -43.53
CA PRO A 689 -38.81 24.52 -42.71
C PRO A 689 -39.43 23.12 -42.84
#